data_9408087a9b3ccc7d8db790e7d8b414ec
#
_entry.id   9408087a9b3ccc7d8db790e7d8b414ec
#
_cell.length_a   1.000
_cell.length_b   1.000
_cell.length_c   1.000
_cell.angle_alpha   90.00
_cell.angle_beta   90.00
_cell.angle_gamma   90.00
#
_symmetry.space_group_name_H-M   'P 1'
#
loop_
_entity.id
_entity.type
_entity.pdbx_description
1 polymer ?
#
loop_
_entity_poly.entity_id
_entity_poly.type
_entity_poly.pdbx_seq_one_letter_code
_entity_poly.pdbx_strand_id
1 'polypeptide(L)'
;MPSVFTEDTLEQMVISALKKAGWTYVPADQLPREYDDVLVESEVKDALIRLNPCIAEEPSRADEVIYKLRSLILSVRPHSLVEQNEKFKELVFEKNSFPFGKDGRSVAINFFGTQMNGMLDRNSYIVTNQWVYPQKENGKRFDIVLVINGFPIAIGELKTPVRDAITWLDGAKDIRDYEKSQPYMFVTNIFNFATEGKCYRYGSVGMPIDKWGPWHTPDYKDEGTLASVKLYIEDMIQPARVIDIFQFFTLFATDKKHRKYKIICRYQQYEGANLIIQRVVRGYPKQGLIWHFQGSGKSLLMVFAAQKLRMMRELNNPTVVIVDDRLDLETQITATFNASDIPNMISLRTKEELIDFFKQDIRKIAITTIFRFGDVDTCLNTSGNIILMVDEAHRTQEGDLGTKMRQALPNAFFFGLTGTPINRIDKNTFKTFGAAEDENGYMSKYSFSDSIRDNATLPLKFEAVPIDLHVDQESLDAAFEELTENLSDAEKAKLSKRVNMKAIMYDKKRIRKVCEHMVHHFCTRIAPNGYKAQLVVYDRECCLMYKTILDELLPEEQSTIVMDTNNDKEDRYKAYRRSKDEEEKVLDRFRDPKDPLKILIVTSKLLTGFDAPILQVQYLDKPMKDHTLLQAICRTNRTYDEGKTFGLIVDYIGIFDNVAKALHFDDKTMKAVITNLEQVKQQVPVLMQNCLAYFDGVDRTVVGWEGLMDAQNCLPTNKVKDEFGADYRLLHNVWNALSPDSVLIPFSADYQWLSKVYQSIKPMDNSGGLIWAALGAKTMELIHENIEVGEVHDDEEILTMTADMIDEFIRNQTDSKKAAKKVEIDLVRKILEHSDDPKFQKLGEKLERLREQHEQGLINSVEFLKYLLELAKEAAQAEQEVVPEEEIDKGRAALTELFQGVRNSNTPVIVERIVDDIDGIVRIVRFDGWQNTTSGKQEVKKALRSVVWVKYKLKDKDVFDKAYAYIEQYY
;
A
#
# COMPACT_ATOMS: atom_id res chain seq x y z
N MET A 1 23.14 9.62 34.91
CA MET A 1 23.17 8.62 33.82
C MET A 1 21.91 8.82 33.05
N PRO A 2 21.92 8.98 31.73
CA PRO A 2 20.70 8.95 30.99
C PRO A 2 20.08 7.55 31.16
N SER A 3 18.83 7.48 31.58
CA SER A 3 18.09 6.22 31.73
C SER A 3 18.08 5.52 30.39
N VAL A 4 18.69 4.34 30.30
CA VAL A 4 18.62 3.48 29.12
C VAL A 4 17.13 3.15 28.92
N PHE A 5 16.58 3.53 27.82
CA PHE A 5 15.19 3.25 27.50
C PHE A 5 15.08 1.75 27.19
N THR A 6 14.39 1.00 28.03
CA THR A 6 14.25 -0.44 27.94
C THR A 6 12.83 -0.83 27.50
N GLU A 7 12.63 -2.10 27.15
CA GLU A 7 11.33 -2.69 26.91
C GLU A 7 10.35 -2.50 28.10
N ASP A 8 10.85 -2.62 29.33
CA ASP A 8 10.09 -2.31 30.55
C ASP A 8 9.63 -0.84 30.60
N THR A 9 10.48 0.10 30.16
CA THR A 9 10.10 1.52 30.08
C THR A 9 8.99 1.75 29.03
N LEU A 10 9.03 1.03 27.90
CA LEU A 10 7.99 1.07 26.89
C LEU A 10 6.68 0.46 27.43
N GLU A 11 6.77 -0.65 28.16
CA GLU A 11 5.63 -1.31 28.80
C GLU A 11 4.94 -0.35 29.79
N GLN A 12 5.69 0.33 30.63
CA GLN A 12 5.15 1.34 31.56
C GLN A 12 4.49 2.52 30.81
N MET A 13 5.06 2.95 29.70
CA MET A 13 4.46 4.00 28.85
C MET A 13 3.12 3.53 28.26
N VAL A 14 3.06 2.30 27.74
CA VAL A 14 1.83 1.71 27.19
C VAL A 14 0.76 1.57 28.29
N ILE A 15 1.12 1.05 29.45
CA ILE A 15 0.20 0.95 30.61
C ILE A 15 -0.30 2.34 31.02
N SER A 16 0.58 3.35 31.07
CA SER A 16 0.18 4.74 31.35
C SER A 16 -0.80 5.30 30.32
N ALA A 17 -0.57 5.03 29.04
CA ALA A 17 -1.47 5.42 27.94
C ALA A 17 -2.85 4.76 28.11
N LEU A 18 -2.89 3.46 28.37
CA LEU A 18 -4.12 2.70 28.57
C LEU A 18 -4.89 3.15 29.81
N LYS A 19 -4.20 3.46 30.92
CA LYS A 19 -4.83 4.06 32.12
C LYS A 19 -5.50 5.39 31.79
N LYS A 20 -4.81 6.23 31.00
CA LYS A 20 -5.37 7.51 30.55
C LYS A 20 -6.57 7.32 29.63
N ALA A 21 -6.56 6.26 28.81
CA ALA A 21 -7.68 5.89 27.94
C ALA A 21 -8.89 5.32 28.70
N GLY A 22 -8.76 5.02 30.00
CA GLY A 22 -9.87 4.54 30.84
C GLY A 22 -9.77 3.08 31.28
N TRP A 23 -8.61 2.44 31.14
CA TRP A 23 -8.36 1.07 31.64
C TRP A 23 -7.84 1.07 33.07
N THR A 24 -8.21 0.07 33.84
CA THR A 24 -7.68 -0.18 35.19
C THR A 24 -6.51 -1.15 35.10
N TYR A 25 -5.34 -0.73 35.55
CA TYR A 25 -4.18 -1.63 35.56
C TYR A 25 -4.23 -2.55 36.78
N VAL A 26 -4.13 -3.85 36.51
CA VAL A 26 -4.02 -4.92 37.51
C VAL A 26 -2.86 -5.83 37.10
N PRO A 27 -1.81 -5.99 37.91
CA PRO A 27 -0.74 -6.94 37.62
C PRO A 27 -1.24 -8.37 37.47
N ALA A 28 -0.63 -9.15 36.58
CA ALA A 28 -1.14 -10.50 36.24
C ALA A 28 -1.18 -11.46 37.44
N ASP A 29 -0.28 -11.30 38.43
CA ASP A 29 -0.26 -12.08 39.65
C ASP A 29 -1.34 -11.70 40.67
N GLN A 30 -2.00 -10.56 40.47
CA GLN A 30 -3.14 -10.08 41.26
C GLN A 30 -4.50 -10.39 40.61
N LEU A 31 -4.50 -10.87 39.39
CA LEU A 31 -5.76 -11.29 38.74
C LEU A 31 -6.28 -12.59 39.38
N PRO A 32 -7.57 -12.67 39.72
CA PRO A 32 -8.16 -13.86 40.34
C PRO A 32 -8.39 -14.99 39.32
N ARG A 33 -7.31 -15.58 38.83
CA ARG A 33 -7.31 -16.69 37.87
C ARG A 33 -6.20 -17.70 38.17
N GLU A 34 -6.39 -18.94 37.79
CA GLU A 34 -5.30 -19.91 37.72
C GLU A 34 -4.47 -19.68 36.46
N TYR A 35 -3.19 -20.09 36.47
CA TYR A 35 -2.29 -19.86 35.31
C TYR A 35 -2.71 -20.62 34.03
N ASP A 36 -3.49 -21.70 34.21
CA ASP A 36 -4.02 -22.51 33.12
C ASP A 36 -5.42 -22.02 32.62
N ASP A 37 -5.96 -20.95 33.21
CA ASP A 37 -7.24 -20.35 32.79
C ASP A 37 -7.01 -19.24 31.75
N VAL A 38 -7.81 -19.29 30.68
CA VAL A 38 -7.88 -18.24 29.67
C VAL A 38 -8.75 -17.08 30.13
N LEU A 39 -9.84 -17.37 30.83
CA LEU A 39 -10.79 -16.38 31.34
C LEU A 39 -10.46 -16.00 32.78
N VAL A 40 -10.72 -14.75 33.14
CA VAL A 40 -10.85 -14.34 34.54
C VAL A 40 -12.30 -14.62 34.97
N GLU A 41 -12.58 -15.88 35.35
CA GLU A 41 -13.95 -16.37 35.46
C GLU A 41 -14.81 -15.68 36.53
N SER A 42 -14.20 -15.23 37.62
CA SER A 42 -14.86 -14.39 38.62
C SER A 42 -15.40 -13.10 38.01
N GLU A 43 -14.57 -12.41 37.20
CA GLU A 43 -14.97 -11.20 36.46
C GLU A 43 -16.06 -11.49 35.42
N VAL A 44 -16.01 -12.66 34.72
CA VAL A 44 -17.05 -13.07 33.78
C VAL A 44 -18.37 -13.28 34.53
N LYS A 45 -18.33 -13.96 35.66
CA LYS A 45 -19.52 -14.23 36.50
C LYS A 45 -20.13 -12.93 37.01
N ASP A 46 -19.33 -12.05 37.57
CA ASP A 46 -19.77 -10.75 38.07
C ASP A 46 -20.35 -9.86 36.95
N ALA A 47 -19.76 -9.86 35.78
CA ALA A 47 -20.28 -9.14 34.62
C ALA A 47 -21.61 -9.70 34.15
N LEU A 48 -21.76 -11.02 34.06
CA LEU A 48 -23.03 -11.66 33.69
C LEU A 48 -24.16 -11.33 34.68
N ILE A 49 -23.87 -11.33 35.99
CA ILE A 49 -24.82 -10.92 37.03
C ILE A 49 -25.17 -9.43 36.87
N ARG A 50 -24.18 -8.56 36.68
CA ARG A 50 -24.34 -7.10 36.59
C ARG A 50 -25.09 -6.63 35.35
N LEU A 51 -24.93 -7.36 34.22
CA LEU A 51 -25.54 -7.00 32.94
C LEU A 51 -26.91 -7.66 32.68
N ASN A 52 -27.27 -8.69 33.45
CA ASN A 52 -28.48 -9.51 33.17
C ASN A 52 -29.34 -9.73 34.42
N PRO A 53 -30.51 -9.09 34.49
CA PRO A 53 -31.42 -9.27 35.63
C PRO A 53 -31.82 -10.74 35.88
N CYS A 54 -32.02 -11.52 34.81
CA CYS A 54 -32.39 -12.94 34.95
C CYS A 54 -31.28 -13.81 35.55
N ILE A 55 -30.00 -13.38 35.42
CA ILE A 55 -28.87 -14.07 36.08
C ILE A 55 -28.70 -13.50 37.49
N ALA A 56 -28.96 -12.20 37.71
CA ALA A 56 -28.92 -11.62 39.04
C ALA A 56 -29.95 -12.23 39.99
N GLU A 57 -31.12 -12.61 39.47
CA GLU A 57 -32.17 -13.33 40.21
C GLU A 57 -31.74 -14.77 40.60
N GLU A 58 -30.93 -15.41 39.76
CA GLU A 58 -30.42 -16.78 39.99
C GLU A 58 -28.95 -16.88 39.52
N PRO A 59 -27.99 -16.53 40.40
CA PRO A 59 -26.54 -16.44 40.02
C PRO A 59 -25.92 -17.75 39.52
N SER A 60 -26.49 -18.90 39.83
CA SER A 60 -26.03 -20.21 39.30
C SER A 60 -26.11 -20.31 37.76
N ARG A 61 -27.02 -19.55 37.13
CA ARG A 61 -27.11 -19.47 35.66
C ARG A 61 -25.87 -18.95 34.99
N ALA A 62 -25.06 -18.13 35.69
CA ALA A 62 -23.77 -17.70 35.19
C ALA A 62 -22.80 -18.87 34.96
N ASP A 63 -22.84 -19.89 35.80
CA ASP A 63 -21.98 -21.07 35.69
C ASP A 63 -22.33 -21.90 34.43
N GLU A 64 -23.60 -21.94 34.04
CA GLU A 64 -24.05 -22.60 32.79
C GLU A 64 -23.47 -21.85 31.54
N VAL A 65 -23.50 -20.51 31.58
CA VAL A 65 -22.98 -19.68 30.51
C VAL A 65 -21.46 -19.85 30.43
N ILE A 66 -20.76 -19.85 31.58
CA ILE A 66 -19.30 -20.05 31.66
C ILE A 66 -18.92 -21.44 31.15
N TYR A 67 -19.68 -22.47 31.47
CA TYR A 67 -19.45 -23.82 30.93
C TYR A 67 -19.50 -23.84 29.38
N LYS A 68 -20.50 -23.17 28.79
CA LYS A 68 -20.59 -23.04 27.32
C LYS A 68 -19.39 -22.29 26.71
N LEU A 69 -18.94 -21.23 27.37
CA LEU A 69 -17.74 -20.47 26.96
C LEU A 69 -16.47 -21.35 27.05
N ARG A 70 -16.28 -22.09 28.13
CA ARG A 70 -15.15 -23.04 28.27
C ARG A 70 -15.17 -24.09 27.15
N SER A 71 -16.35 -24.67 26.86
CA SER A 71 -16.49 -25.65 25.77
C SER A 71 -16.11 -25.06 24.42
N LEU A 72 -16.50 -23.80 24.16
CA LEU A 72 -16.13 -23.10 22.95
C LEU A 72 -14.60 -22.89 22.86
N ILE A 73 -13.96 -22.40 23.92
CA ILE A 73 -12.53 -22.14 23.99
C ILE A 73 -11.75 -23.45 23.85
N LEU A 74 -12.11 -24.49 24.60
CA LEU A 74 -11.37 -25.76 24.60
C LEU A 74 -11.54 -26.58 23.31
N SER A 75 -12.53 -26.25 22.48
CA SER A 75 -12.73 -26.91 21.19
C SER A 75 -11.82 -26.37 20.07
N VAL A 76 -11.06 -25.26 20.31
CA VAL A 76 -10.22 -24.65 19.29
C VAL A 76 -9.04 -25.54 18.92
N ARG A 77 -8.71 -25.54 17.63
CA ARG A 77 -7.47 -26.09 17.06
C ARG A 77 -6.76 -25.00 16.27
N PRO A 78 -5.42 -25.04 16.12
CA PRO A 78 -4.69 -23.97 15.42
C PRO A 78 -5.24 -23.63 14.03
N HIS A 79 -5.70 -24.62 13.28
CA HIS A 79 -6.28 -24.44 11.93
C HIS A 79 -7.74 -23.97 11.91
N SER A 80 -8.42 -23.97 13.06
CA SER A 80 -9.83 -23.54 13.21
C SER A 80 -9.98 -22.31 14.11
N LEU A 81 -8.90 -21.60 14.38
CA LEU A 81 -8.91 -20.46 15.30
C LEU A 81 -9.85 -19.35 14.83
N VAL A 82 -9.84 -19.01 13.54
CA VAL A 82 -10.70 -17.97 12.98
C VAL A 82 -12.17 -18.34 13.08
N GLU A 83 -12.52 -19.60 12.80
CA GLU A 83 -13.88 -20.10 12.93
C GLU A 83 -14.37 -20.11 14.40
N GLN A 84 -13.49 -20.43 15.36
CA GLN A 84 -13.85 -20.36 16.78
C GLN A 84 -14.00 -18.92 17.27
N ASN A 85 -13.17 -18.01 16.77
CA ASN A 85 -13.29 -16.58 17.05
C ASN A 85 -14.59 -15.99 16.47
N GLU A 86 -15.02 -16.43 15.28
CA GLU A 86 -16.32 -16.09 14.70
C GLU A 86 -17.47 -16.59 15.59
N LYS A 87 -17.44 -17.86 16.00
CA LYS A 87 -18.46 -18.43 16.91
C LYS A 87 -18.53 -17.70 18.26
N PHE A 88 -17.38 -17.20 18.75
CA PHE A 88 -17.39 -16.37 19.95
C PHE A 88 -18.14 -15.07 19.70
N LYS A 89 -17.84 -14.37 18.60
CA LYS A 89 -18.56 -13.14 18.24
C LYS A 89 -20.05 -13.37 18.06
N GLU A 90 -20.44 -14.46 17.36
CA GLU A 90 -21.85 -14.87 17.23
C GLU A 90 -22.49 -15.13 18.58
N LEU A 91 -21.80 -15.87 19.47
CA LEU A 91 -22.33 -16.18 20.80
C LEU A 91 -22.63 -14.94 21.63
N VAL A 92 -21.78 -13.92 21.56
CA VAL A 92 -21.91 -12.74 22.43
C VAL A 92 -22.83 -11.65 21.86
N PHE A 93 -23.08 -11.61 20.54
CA PHE A 93 -23.92 -10.59 19.92
C PHE A 93 -25.15 -11.10 19.17
N GLU A 94 -25.15 -12.34 18.68
CA GLU A 94 -26.19 -12.83 17.78
C GLU A 94 -26.91 -14.06 18.31
N LYS A 95 -26.18 -15.08 18.75
CA LYS A 95 -26.67 -16.37 19.23
C LYS A 95 -26.65 -16.45 20.77
N ASN A 96 -26.94 -15.34 21.43
CA ASN A 96 -26.81 -15.13 22.88
C ASN A 96 -28.07 -15.50 23.69
N SER A 97 -28.98 -16.25 23.11
CA SER A 97 -30.23 -16.66 23.79
C SER A 97 -30.02 -17.91 24.64
N PHE A 98 -30.52 -17.83 25.90
CA PHE A 98 -30.51 -18.91 26.89
C PHE A 98 -31.90 -19.09 27.49
N PRO A 99 -32.29 -20.30 27.97
CA PRO A 99 -33.62 -20.61 28.47
C PRO A 99 -33.82 -20.11 29.92
N PHE A 100 -33.47 -18.86 30.20
CA PHE A 100 -33.48 -18.26 31.55
C PHE A 100 -34.72 -17.38 31.82
N GLY A 101 -35.65 -17.31 30.88
CA GLY A 101 -36.90 -16.59 31.07
C GLY A 101 -37.94 -17.38 31.91
N LYS A 102 -39.03 -16.72 32.27
CA LYS A 102 -40.17 -17.40 32.92
C LYS A 102 -40.68 -18.54 32.03
N ASP A 103 -40.98 -19.67 32.64
CA ASP A 103 -41.45 -20.90 31.93
C ASP A 103 -40.43 -21.44 30.88
N GLY A 104 -39.12 -21.26 31.10
CA GLY A 104 -38.08 -21.74 30.18
C GLY A 104 -38.01 -21.00 28.85
N ARG A 105 -38.62 -19.81 28.73
CA ARG A 105 -38.51 -18.99 27.53
C ARG A 105 -37.05 -18.50 27.33
N SER A 106 -36.62 -18.46 26.07
CA SER A 106 -35.29 -17.95 25.74
C SER A 106 -35.19 -16.43 25.95
N VAL A 107 -34.14 -16.01 26.64
CA VAL A 107 -33.79 -14.62 26.91
C VAL A 107 -32.41 -14.33 26.34
N ALA A 108 -32.24 -13.19 25.70
CA ALA A 108 -30.91 -12.73 25.21
C ALA A 108 -30.08 -12.29 26.41
N ILE A 109 -28.84 -12.79 26.49
CA ILE A 109 -27.88 -12.51 27.55
C ILE A 109 -26.84 -11.50 27.03
N ASN A 110 -26.56 -10.47 27.81
CA ASN A 110 -25.53 -9.49 27.53
C ASN A 110 -24.19 -9.93 28.13
N PHE A 111 -23.21 -10.17 27.30
CA PHE A 111 -21.84 -10.44 27.73
C PHE A 111 -21.03 -9.14 27.90
N PHE A 112 -21.41 -8.13 27.13
CA PHE A 112 -20.82 -6.80 27.15
C PHE A 112 -21.90 -5.73 27.26
N GLY A 113 -21.61 -4.71 28.06
CA GLY A 113 -22.31 -3.45 27.97
C GLY A 113 -21.86 -2.73 26.69
N THR A 114 -22.81 -2.26 25.89
CA THR A 114 -22.54 -1.56 24.63
C THR A 114 -23.29 -0.23 24.63
N GLN A 115 -22.94 0.65 23.69
CA GLN A 115 -23.72 1.88 23.48
C GLN A 115 -25.19 1.53 23.10
N MET A 116 -25.40 0.46 22.33
CA MET A 116 -26.70 0.04 21.85
C MET A 116 -27.64 -0.46 22.97
N ASN A 117 -27.11 -1.09 24.00
CA ASN A 117 -27.90 -1.52 25.16
C ASN A 117 -27.88 -0.55 26.34
N GLY A 118 -27.12 0.58 26.21
CA GLY A 118 -27.02 1.62 27.24
C GLY A 118 -26.30 1.21 28.54
N MET A 119 -25.46 0.17 28.46
CA MET A 119 -24.75 -0.37 29.63
C MET A 119 -23.23 -0.30 29.50
N LEU A 120 -22.70 0.58 28.65
CA LEU A 120 -21.26 0.65 28.34
C LEU A 120 -20.43 0.88 29.61
N ASP A 121 -20.92 1.69 30.52
CA ASP A 121 -20.32 2.02 31.82
C ASP A 121 -20.37 0.88 32.85
N ARG A 122 -21.11 -0.19 32.53
CA ARG A 122 -21.23 -1.38 33.42
C ARG A 122 -20.21 -2.46 33.11
N ASN A 123 -19.27 -2.25 32.20
CA ASN A 123 -18.19 -3.21 31.97
C ASN A 123 -17.05 -3.00 32.98
N SER A 124 -16.27 -4.06 33.20
CA SER A 124 -14.93 -3.93 33.78
C SER A 124 -13.92 -3.87 32.63
N TYR A 125 -12.94 -2.96 32.73
CA TYR A 125 -11.91 -2.75 31.74
C TYR A 125 -10.54 -2.84 32.41
N ILE A 126 -9.85 -3.96 32.21
CA ILE A 126 -8.58 -4.25 32.88
C ILE A 126 -7.48 -4.32 31.81
N VAL A 127 -6.37 -3.65 32.07
CA VAL A 127 -5.09 -3.91 31.39
C VAL A 127 -4.16 -4.61 32.37
N THR A 128 -3.54 -5.68 31.91
CA THR A 128 -2.53 -6.43 32.64
C THR A 128 -1.30 -6.65 31.78
N ASN A 129 -0.17 -6.86 32.44
CA ASN A 129 1.10 -7.14 31.78
C ASN A 129 1.66 -8.48 32.22
N GLN A 130 2.58 -9.02 31.39
CA GLN A 130 3.34 -10.23 31.72
C GLN A 130 2.42 -11.43 32.04
N TRP A 131 1.37 -11.58 31.29
CA TRP A 131 0.39 -12.68 31.43
C TRP A 131 0.99 -14.00 30.98
N VAL A 132 1.20 -14.95 31.88
CA VAL A 132 1.71 -16.29 31.59
C VAL A 132 0.55 -17.26 31.34
N TYR A 133 0.62 -18.03 30.22
CA TYR A 133 -0.36 -19.06 29.87
C TYR A 133 0.22 -20.10 28.91
N PRO A 134 0.00 -21.40 29.09
CA PRO A 134 -0.21 -22.03 30.40
C PRO A 134 1.10 -22.03 31.22
N GLN A 135 1.04 -22.44 32.48
CA GLN A 135 2.24 -22.50 33.34
C GLN A 135 3.12 -23.76 33.10
N LYS A 136 3.04 -24.38 31.94
CA LYS A 136 3.81 -25.60 31.59
C LYS A 136 5.02 -25.27 30.74
N GLU A 137 5.90 -26.28 30.45
CA GLU A 137 7.17 -26.13 29.73
C GLU A 137 7.09 -25.37 28.40
N ASN A 138 5.92 -25.31 27.74
CA ASN A 138 5.67 -24.55 26.50
C ASN A 138 4.81 -23.31 26.72
N GLY A 139 4.71 -22.78 27.92
CA GLY A 139 3.95 -21.58 28.24
C GLY A 139 4.52 -20.34 27.54
N LYS A 140 3.65 -19.41 27.22
CA LYS A 140 4.01 -18.10 26.66
C LYS A 140 3.72 -17.01 27.69
N ARG A 141 4.49 -15.95 27.59
CA ARG A 141 4.32 -14.74 28.39
C ARG A 141 3.94 -13.62 27.46
N PHE A 142 2.77 -13.08 27.66
CA PHE A 142 2.23 -11.98 26.84
C PHE A 142 2.53 -10.66 27.53
N ASP A 143 3.11 -9.69 26.81
CA ASP A 143 3.55 -8.43 27.40
C ASP A 143 2.38 -7.59 27.90
N ILE A 144 1.36 -7.37 27.08
CA ILE A 144 0.14 -6.63 27.41
C ILE A 144 -1.09 -7.48 27.04
N VAL A 145 -2.02 -7.60 27.96
CA VAL A 145 -3.34 -8.22 27.69
C VAL A 145 -4.44 -7.28 28.16
N LEU A 146 -5.39 -7.01 27.27
CA LEU A 146 -6.59 -6.23 27.57
C LEU A 146 -7.73 -7.18 27.88
N VAL A 147 -8.40 -6.95 29.00
CA VAL A 147 -9.49 -7.81 29.49
C VAL A 147 -10.74 -6.96 29.69
N ILE A 148 -11.83 -7.36 29.07
CA ILE A 148 -13.16 -6.77 29.31
C ILE A 148 -14.07 -7.84 29.89
N ASN A 149 -14.65 -7.56 31.05
CA ASN A 149 -15.56 -8.48 31.74
C ASN A 149 -14.98 -9.90 31.93
N GLY A 150 -13.66 -10.00 32.16
CA GLY A 150 -12.98 -11.27 32.32
C GLY A 150 -12.54 -11.96 31.00
N PHE A 151 -12.87 -11.42 29.84
CA PHE A 151 -12.45 -11.94 28.54
C PHE A 151 -11.14 -11.26 28.09
N PRO A 152 -10.05 -11.99 27.79
CA PRO A 152 -8.87 -11.44 27.11
C PRO A 152 -9.23 -11.11 25.67
N ILE A 153 -9.31 -9.80 25.35
CA ILE A 153 -9.85 -9.32 24.08
C ILE A 153 -8.78 -8.77 23.13
N ALA A 154 -7.62 -8.42 23.64
CA ALA A 154 -6.52 -7.97 22.80
C ALA A 154 -5.18 -8.33 23.45
N ILE A 155 -4.19 -8.64 22.62
CA ILE A 155 -2.81 -8.94 23.02
C ILE A 155 -1.88 -7.95 22.35
N GLY A 156 -1.02 -7.33 23.14
CA GLY A 156 0.04 -6.43 22.70
C GLY A 156 1.41 -7.04 22.93
N GLU A 157 2.27 -6.96 21.93
CA GLU A 157 3.66 -7.38 22.04
C GLU A 157 4.57 -6.16 21.86
N LEU A 158 5.48 -5.99 22.80
CA LEU A 158 6.34 -4.83 22.86
C LEU A 158 7.79 -5.24 22.55
N LYS A 159 8.49 -4.39 21.83
CA LYS A 159 9.90 -4.61 21.50
C LYS A 159 10.73 -3.41 21.92
N THR A 160 12.00 -3.65 22.16
CA THR A 160 12.89 -2.58 22.63
C THR A 160 13.03 -1.47 21.58
N PRO A 161 12.81 -0.20 21.92
CA PRO A 161 12.97 0.92 21.00
C PRO A 161 14.44 1.30 20.75
N VAL A 162 15.38 0.70 21.47
CA VAL A 162 16.81 1.05 21.44
C VAL A 162 17.55 0.37 20.30
N ARG A 163 16.95 -0.63 19.65
CA ARG A 163 17.55 -1.40 18.55
C ARG A 163 16.78 -1.19 17.26
N ASP A 164 17.35 -0.49 16.30
CA ASP A 164 16.70 -0.24 15.00
C ASP A 164 16.42 -1.51 14.19
N ALA A 165 17.16 -2.59 14.44
CA ALA A 165 16.95 -3.89 13.85
C ALA A 165 15.72 -4.65 14.36
N ILE A 166 15.21 -4.29 15.54
CA ILE A 166 14.03 -4.91 16.14
C ILE A 166 12.87 -3.94 15.98
N THR A 167 11.86 -4.38 15.25
CA THR A 167 10.71 -3.56 14.89
C THR A 167 9.42 -4.19 15.40
N TRP A 168 8.30 -3.50 15.22
CA TRP A 168 6.98 -4.05 15.46
C TRP A 168 6.73 -5.38 14.74
N LEU A 169 7.43 -5.62 13.58
CA LEU A 169 7.35 -6.89 12.83
C LEU A 169 7.74 -8.10 13.66
N ASP A 170 8.72 -7.96 14.54
CA ASP A 170 9.15 -9.04 15.42
C ASP A 170 8.10 -9.33 16.49
N GLY A 171 7.48 -8.31 17.05
CA GLY A 171 6.33 -8.47 17.93
C GLY A 171 5.12 -9.12 17.23
N ALA A 172 4.84 -8.73 16.01
CA ALA A 172 3.78 -9.36 15.21
C ALA A 172 4.07 -10.82 14.87
N LYS A 173 5.35 -11.19 14.64
CA LYS A 173 5.77 -12.60 14.46
C LYS A 173 5.57 -13.41 15.72
N ASP A 174 5.92 -12.85 16.90
CA ASP A 174 5.73 -13.51 18.18
C ASP A 174 4.23 -13.77 18.42
N ILE A 175 3.37 -12.79 18.18
CA ILE A 175 1.91 -12.98 18.26
C ILE A 175 1.43 -14.09 17.31
N ARG A 176 1.99 -14.17 16.10
CA ARG A 176 1.66 -15.26 15.16
C ARG A 176 2.06 -16.64 15.67
N ASP A 177 3.19 -16.74 16.36
CA ASP A 177 3.64 -17.97 16.98
C ASP A 177 2.77 -18.32 18.20
N TYR A 178 2.30 -17.31 18.93
CA TYR A 178 1.34 -17.51 20.04
C TYR A 178 -0.02 -18.01 19.51
N GLU A 179 -0.53 -17.47 18.41
CA GLU A 179 -1.77 -17.97 17.76
C GLU A 179 -1.69 -19.46 17.40
N LYS A 180 -0.51 -19.93 16.98
CA LYS A 180 -0.28 -21.35 16.65
C LYS A 180 -0.07 -22.23 17.87
N SER A 181 0.70 -21.73 18.85
CA SER A 181 1.10 -22.52 20.02
C SER A 181 0.08 -22.48 21.15
N GLN A 182 -0.65 -21.37 21.30
CA GLN A 182 -1.62 -21.11 22.37
C GLN A 182 -2.94 -20.54 21.81
N PRO A 183 -3.61 -21.24 20.88
CA PRO A 183 -4.80 -20.72 20.19
C PRO A 183 -5.96 -20.41 21.13
N TYR A 184 -6.00 -21.02 22.32
CA TYR A 184 -7.04 -20.78 23.31
C TYR A 184 -7.15 -19.32 23.74
N MET A 185 -6.01 -18.62 23.89
CA MET A 185 -5.94 -17.19 24.26
C MET A 185 -6.55 -16.26 23.21
N PHE A 186 -6.70 -16.75 21.97
CA PHE A 186 -7.16 -15.94 20.85
C PHE A 186 -8.59 -16.20 20.42
N VAL A 187 -9.32 -17.12 21.08
CA VAL A 187 -10.74 -17.39 20.76
C VAL A 187 -11.61 -16.18 21.04
N THR A 188 -11.32 -15.44 22.12
CA THR A 188 -12.06 -14.24 22.54
C THR A 188 -11.46 -12.94 21.97
N ASN A 189 -10.37 -13.03 21.22
CA ASN A 189 -9.58 -11.89 20.76
C ASN A 189 -10.33 -11.04 19.72
N ILE A 190 -10.26 -9.71 19.87
CA ILE A 190 -10.80 -8.75 18.93
C ILE A 190 -9.71 -8.35 17.93
N PHE A 191 -8.56 -7.92 18.43
CA PHE A 191 -7.38 -7.52 17.66
C PHE A 191 -6.11 -7.77 18.46
N ASN A 192 -4.98 -7.70 17.76
CA ASN A 192 -3.64 -7.72 18.36
C ASN A 192 -2.88 -6.47 17.93
N PHE A 193 -1.89 -6.05 18.70
CA PHE A 193 -1.03 -4.94 18.34
C PHE A 193 0.43 -5.21 18.68
N ALA A 194 1.32 -4.55 17.96
CA ALA A 194 2.75 -4.59 18.21
C ALA A 194 3.36 -3.19 18.04
N THR A 195 4.37 -2.89 18.87
CA THR A 195 5.10 -1.62 18.81
C THR A 195 6.52 -1.77 19.37
N GLU A 196 7.45 -1.03 18.79
CA GLU A 196 8.79 -0.81 19.31
C GLU A 196 8.98 0.64 19.81
N GLY A 197 7.88 1.38 19.95
CA GLY A 197 7.89 2.77 20.40
C GLY A 197 8.08 3.82 19.32
N LYS A 198 8.33 3.44 18.06
CA LYS A 198 8.38 4.34 16.90
C LYS A 198 7.13 4.17 16.02
N CYS A 199 6.70 2.93 15.82
CA CYS A 199 5.52 2.57 15.06
C CYS A 199 4.51 1.82 15.94
N TYR A 200 3.23 2.01 15.64
CA TYR A 200 2.14 1.25 16.21
C TYR A 200 1.40 0.53 15.10
N ARG A 201 1.29 -0.80 15.18
CA ARG A 201 0.58 -1.61 14.18
C ARG A 201 -0.37 -2.57 14.86
N TYR A 202 -1.53 -2.78 14.23
CA TYR A 202 -2.51 -3.72 14.71
C TYR A 202 -3.06 -4.60 13.58
N GLY A 203 -3.55 -5.75 13.96
CA GLY A 203 -4.15 -6.72 13.06
C GLY A 203 -5.11 -7.64 13.80
N SER A 204 -5.86 -8.43 13.06
CA SER A 204 -6.78 -9.44 13.61
C SER A 204 -6.15 -10.82 13.63
N VAL A 205 -6.78 -11.73 14.38
CA VAL A 205 -6.43 -13.15 14.40
C VAL A 205 -6.40 -13.71 12.98
N GLY A 206 -5.35 -14.41 12.66
CA GLY A 206 -5.17 -15.03 11.35
C GLY A 206 -4.74 -14.06 10.23
N MET A 207 -4.74 -12.74 10.43
CA MET A 207 -4.38 -11.75 9.40
C MET A 207 -2.89 -11.83 9.04
N PRO A 208 -2.50 -11.90 7.76
CA PRO A 208 -1.09 -11.81 7.35
C PRO A 208 -0.41 -10.54 7.91
N ILE A 209 0.84 -10.68 8.35
CA ILE A 209 1.57 -9.57 9.03
C ILE A 209 1.74 -8.38 8.09
N ASP A 210 1.95 -8.59 6.80
CA ASP A 210 2.01 -7.56 5.75
C ASP A 210 0.69 -6.76 5.59
N LYS A 211 -0.39 -7.25 6.18
CA LYS A 211 -1.69 -6.56 6.20
C LYS A 211 -1.97 -5.83 7.51
N TRP A 212 -1.08 -5.93 8.50
CA TRP A 212 -1.20 -5.10 9.71
C TRP A 212 -1.01 -3.63 9.35
N GLY A 213 -1.74 -2.75 10.01
CA GLY A 213 -1.72 -1.33 9.67
C GLY A 213 -1.62 -0.40 10.86
N PRO A 214 -1.32 0.87 10.58
CA PRO A 214 -1.30 1.90 11.60
C PRO A 214 -2.72 2.27 12.07
N TRP A 215 -2.78 2.87 13.25
CA TRP A 215 -3.91 3.68 13.69
C TRP A 215 -3.43 5.12 13.79
N HIS A 216 -4.11 6.04 13.13
CA HIS A 216 -3.85 7.48 13.19
C HIS A 216 -5.08 8.22 13.69
N THR A 217 -4.87 9.44 14.19
CA THR A 217 -5.98 10.34 14.51
C THR A 217 -6.26 11.29 13.34
N PRO A 218 -7.44 11.91 13.24
CA PRO A 218 -7.72 12.89 12.18
C PRO A 218 -6.70 14.03 12.13
N ASP A 219 -6.26 14.50 13.31
CA ASP A 219 -5.42 15.68 13.45
C ASP A 219 -3.91 15.38 13.44
N TYR A 220 -3.50 14.13 13.65
CA TYR A 220 -2.09 13.76 13.73
C TYR A 220 -1.84 12.39 13.10
N LYS A 221 -0.91 12.35 12.15
CA LYS A 221 -0.61 11.14 11.36
C LYS A 221 0.89 10.81 11.28
N ASP A 222 1.75 11.58 11.98
CA ASP A 222 3.19 11.34 11.96
C ASP A 222 3.57 10.17 12.86
N GLU A 223 4.60 9.43 12.48
CA GLU A 223 5.15 8.30 13.22
C GLU A 223 6.60 8.58 13.65
N GLY A 224 7.25 7.61 14.26
CA GLY A 224 8.66 7.67 14.61
C GLY A 224 8.96 8.14 16.04
N THR A 225 7.94 8.51 16.83
CA THR A 225 8.15 8.98 18.21
C THR A 225 7.31 8.23 19.22
N LEU A 226 7.80 8.14 20.47
CA LEU A 226 7.04 7.60 21.60
C LEU A 226 5.73 8.36 21.85
N ALA A 227 5.74 9.67 21.60
CA ALA A 227 4.56 10.51 21.76
C ALA A 227 3.47 10.15 20.74
N SER A 228 3.84 9.88 19.48
CA SER A 228 2.89 9.45 18.46
C SER A 228 2.31 8.06 18.78
N VAL A 229 3.14 7.10 19.16
CA VAL A 229 2.68 5.77 19.58
C VAL A 229 1.72 5.85 20.76
N LYS A 230 2.08 6.64 21.77
CA LYS A 230 1.22 6.88 22.95
C LYS A 230 -0.14 7.47 22.55
N LEU A 231 -0.15 8.46 21.66
CA LEU A 231 -1.37 9.08 21.15
C LEU A 231 -2.26 8.06 20.43
N TYR A 232 -1.69 7.22 19.57
CA TYR A 232 -2.45 6.23 18.81
C TYR A 232 -3.03 5.13 19.70
N ILE A 233 -2.30 4.69 20.71
CA ILE A 233 -2.80 3.75 21.72
C ILE A 233 -3.94 4.39 22.53
N GLU A 234 -3.76 5.61 23.02
CA GLU A 234 -4.79 6.36 23.75
C GLU A 234 -6.06 6.56 22.93
N ASP A 235 -5.93 6.78 21.61
CA ASP A 235 -7.07 7.00 20.74
C ASP A 235 -7.76 5.68 20.34
N MET A 236 -7.02 4.71 19.80
CA MET A 236 -7.61 3.44 19.33
C MET A 236 -8.21 2.61 20.45
N ILE A 237 -7.50 2.52 21.58
CA ILE A 237 -7.82 1.57 22.66
C ILE A 237 -8.70 2.24 23.76
N GLN A 238 -9.51 3.21 23.39
CA GLN A 238 -10.57 3.68 24.30
C GLN A 238 -11.61 2.57 24.51
N PRO A 239 -12.06 2.26 25.74
CA PRO A 239 -13.01 1.20 26.03
C PRO A 239 -14.26 1.21 25.14
N ALA A 240 -14.88 2.37 24.96
CA ALA A 240 -16.05 2.54 24.10
C ALA A 240 -15.76 2.19 22.63
N ARG A 241 -14.59 2.60 22.12
CA ARG A 241 -14.16 2.33 20.76
C ARG A 241 -13.82 0.86 20.53
N VAL A 242 -13.17 0.21 21.49
CA VAL A 242 -12.88 -1.23 21.42
C VAL A 242 -14.16 -2.05 21.31
N ILE A 243 -15.18 -1.75 22.13
CA ILE A 243 -16.50 -2.39 22.05
C ILE A 243 -17.17 -2.10 20.70
N ASP A 244 -17.09 -0.87 20.21
CA ASP A 244 -17.65 -0.48 18.91
C ASP A 244 -16.97 -1.21 17.74
N ILE A 245 -15.64 -1.30 17.78
CA ILE A 245 -14.86 -2.08 16.80
C ILE A 245 -15.26 -3.55 16.83
N PHE A 246 -15.38 -4.13 18.02
CA PHE A 246 -15.78 -5.53 18.15
C PHE A 246 -17.16 -5.80 17.56
N GLN A 247 -18.14 -4.96 17.89
CA GLN A 247 -19.50 -5.16 17.47
C GLN A 247 -19.73 -4.93 15.98
N PHE A 248 -19.17 -3.82 15.41
CA PHE A 248 -19.53 -3.34 14.09
C PHE A 248 -18.39 -3.27 13.07
N PHE A 249 -17.14 -3.26 13.52
CA PHE A 249 -15.97 -3.01 12.65
C PHE A 249 -15.03 -4.20 12.53
N THR A 250 -15.54 -5.39 12.88
CA THR A 250 -14.90 -6.67 12.59
C THR A 250 -15.87 -7.55 11.81
N LEU A 251 -15.37 -8.23 10.78
CA LEU A 251 -16.13 -9.12 9.91
C LEU A 251 -15.36 -10.43 9.74
N PHE A 252 -16.10 -11.50 9.39
CA PHE A 252 -15.53 -12.76 8.97
C PHE A 252 -15.92 -12.99 7.52
N ALA A 253 -14.95 -13.35 6.69
CA ALA A 253 -15.16 -13.56 5.28
C ALA A 253 -14.54 -14.90 4.85
N THR A 254 -15.04 -15.46 3.75
CA THR A 254 -14.56 -16.72 3.19
C THR A 254 -13.97 -16.46 1.81
N ASP A 255 -12.72 -16.88 1.58
CA ASP A 255 -12.06 -16.74 0.29
C ASP A 255 -12.57 -17.79 -0.74
N LYS A 256 -12.16 -17.64 -2.01
CA LYS A 256 -12.49 -18.59 -3.10
C LYS A 256 -12.00 -20.04 -2.83
N LYS A 257 -11.07 -20.22 -1.87
CA LYS A 257 -10.55 -21.53 -1.43
C LYS A 257 -11.24 -22.06 -0.17
N HIS A 258 -12.38 -21.48 0.20
CA HIS A 258 -13.16 -21.81 1.39
C HIS A 258 -12.39 -21.64 2.72
N ARG A 259 -11.39 -20.77 2.76
CA ARG A 259 -10.69 -20.44 4.00
C ARG A 259 -11.30 -19.19 4.62
N LYS A 260 -11.65 -19.28 5.88
CA LYS A 260 -12.13 -18.12 6.64
C LYS A 260 -10.98 -17.21 7.06
N TYR A 261 -11.23 -15.93 7.04
CA TYR A 261 -10.34 -14.91 7.57
C TYR A 261 -11.13 -13.79 8.23
N LYS A 262 -10.52 -13.17 9.23
CA LYS A 262 -11.12 -12.07 9.98
C LYS A 262 -10.61 -10.74 9.44
N ILE A 263 -11.53 -9.81 9.24
CA ILE A 263 -11.26 -8.44 8.82
C ILE A 263 -11.50 -7.53 10.02
N ILE A 264 -10.56 -6.59 10.24
CA ILE A 264 -10.74 -5.47 11.16
C ILE A 264 -10.62 -4.16 10.37
N CYS A 265 -11.39 -3.14 10.74
CA CYS A 265 -11.34 -1.85 10.06
C CYS A 265 -9.96 -1.18 10.16
N ARG A 266 -9.65 -0.35 9.17
CA ARG A 266 -8.60 0.67 9.24
C ARG A 266 -9.15 1.94 9.87
N TYR A 267 -8.26 2.80 10.42
CA TYR A 267 -8.68 4.04 11.10
C TYR A 267 -9.54 4.93 10.19
N GLN A 268 -9.18 5.10 8.90
CA GLN A 268 -9.95 5.91 7.96
C GLN A 268 -11.33 5.30 7.65
N GLN A 269 -11.45 3.97 7.70
CA GLN A 269 -12.75 3.29 7.53
C GLN A 269 -13.62 3.50 8.77
N TYR A 270 -13.04 3.40 9.97
CA TYR A 270 -13.73 3.66 11.23
C TYR A 270 -14.22 5.10 11.30
N GLU A 271 -13.33 6.06 11.01
CA GLU A 271 -13.65 7.49 10.98
C GLU A 271 -14.76 7.78 9.98
N GLY A 272 -14.57 7.43 8.69
CA GLY A 272 -15.52 7.74 7.64
C GLY A 272 -16.91 7.13 7.87
N ALA A 273 -16.97 5.88 8.32
CA ALA A 273 -18.24 5.22 8.65
C ALA A 273 -18.96 5.89 9.83
N ASN A 274 -18.25 6.23 10.90
CA ASN A 274 -18.84 6.90 12.06
C ASN A 274 -19.27 8.33 11.75
N LEU A 275 -18.56 9.05 10.88
CA LEU A 275 -19.01 10.38 10.41
C LEU A 275 -20.34 10.28 9.64
N ILE A 276 -20.50 9.29 8.76
CA ILE A 276 -21.79 9.01 8.09
C ILE A 276 -22.89 8.75 9.13
N ILE A 277 -22.61 7.87 10.07
CA ILE A 277 -23.58 7.49 11.12
C ILE A 277 -23.99 8.67 11.97
N GLN A 278 -23.02 9.46 12.45
CA GLN A 278 -23.29 10.67 13.25
C GLN A 278 -24.12 11.70 12.48
N ARG A 279 -23.90 11.84 11.18
CA ARG A 279 -24.67 12.75 10.32
C ARG A 279 -26.13 12.27 10.16
N VAL A 280 -26.32 10.97 9.95
CA VAL A 280 -27.67 10.39 9.87
C VAL A 280 -28.42 10.55 11.19
N VAL A 281 -27.78 10.28 12.34
CA VAL A 281 -28.37 10.44 13.67
C VAL A 281 -28.73 11.90 13.96
N ARG A 282 -27.83 12.83 13.56
CA ARG A 282 -28.11 14.29 13.67
C ARG A 282 -29.28 14.75 12.79
N GLY A 283 -29.56 14.01 11.69
CA GLY A 283 -30.67 14.32 10.77
C GLY A 283 -30.36 15.39 9.71
N TYR A 284 -29.24 16.12 9.81
CA TYR A 284 -28.83 17.19 8.92
C TYR A 284 -27.31 17.43 8.99
N PRO A 285 -26.65 17.83 7.88
CA PRO A 285 -27.16 17.90 6.50
C PRO A 285 -27.41 16.51 5.91
N LYS A 286 -28.31 16.42 4.91
CA LYS A 286 -28.69 15.15 4.27
C LYS A 286 -27.76 14.72 3.12
N GLN A 287 -26.54 15.20 3.13
CA GLN A 287 -25.51 14.85 2.18
C GLN A 287 -24.14 14.89 2.82
N GLY A 288 -23.18 14.17 2.22
CA GLY A 288 -21.79 14.17 2.66
C GLY A 288 -20.85 13.52 1.63
N LEU A 289 -19.61 13.99 1.59
CA LEU A 289 -18.58 13.47 0.71
C LEU A 289 -17.45 12.84 1.53
N ILE A 290 -17.12 11.59 1.22
CA ILE A 290 -15.94 10.86 1.71
C ILE A 290 -14.93 10.80 0.56
N TRP A 291 -13.85 11.52 0.71
CA TRP A 291 -12.75 11.54 -0.27
C TRP A 291 -11.62 10.61 0.16
N HIS A 292 -11.75 9.34 -0.16
CA HIS A 292 -10.73 8.33 0.15
C HIS A 292 -10.10 7.80 -1.13
N PHE A 293 -8.78 7.85 -1.22
CA PHE A 293 -8.01 7.41 -2.38
C PHE A 293 -8.35 5.96 -2.78
N GLN A 294 -8.13 5.63 -4.02
CA GLN A 294 -8.41 4.28 -4.53
C GLN A 294 -7.55 3.23 -3.82
N GLY A 295 -8.16 2.14 -3.37
CA GLY A 295 -7.48 1.12 -2.58
C GLY A 295 -7.54 1.33 -1.07
N SER A 296 -8.11 2.41 -0.56
CA SER A 296 -8.30 2.68 0.87
C SER A 296 -9.31 1.77 1.57
N GLY A 297 -10.07 0.96 0.80
CA GLY A 297 -11.10 0.07 1.32
C GLY A 297 -12.48 0.72 1.49
N LYS A 298 -12.88 1.62 0.59
CA LYS A 298 -14.21 2.26 0.59
C LYS A 298 -15.38 1.28 0.66
N SER A 299 -15.29 0.14 -0.05
CA SER A 299 -16.34 -0.89 -0.01
C SER A 299 -16.55 -1.44 1.39
N LEU A 300 -15.47 -1.73 2.14
CA LEU A 300 -15.55 -2.15 3.55
C LEU A 300 -16.11 -1.05 4.45
N LEU A 301 -15.75 0.21 4.20
CA LEU A 301 -16.33 1.34 4.93
C LEU A 301 -17.86 1.36 4.78
N MET A 302 -18.38 1.17 3.55
CA MET A 302 -19.83 1.08 3.30
C MET A 302 -20.48 -0.11 4.01
N VAL A 303 -19.80 -1.28 4.04
CA VAL A 303 -20.26 -2.46 4.78
C VAL A 303 -20.39 -2.15 6.27
N PHE A 304 -19.35 -1.59 6.90
CA PHE A 304 -19.34 -1.22 8.31
C PHE A 304 -20.44 -0.20 8.65
N ALA A 305 -20.55 0.85 7.83
CA ALA A 305 -21.58 1.88 8.01
C ALA A 305 -23.00 1.27 7.89
N ALA A 306 -23.24 0.46 6.85
CA ALA A 306 -24.55 -0.19 6.64
C ALA A 306 -24.94 -1.09 7.80
N GLN A 307 -24.01 -1.90 8.30
CA GLN A 307 -24.23 -2.79 9.44
C GLN A 307 -24.62 -2.00 10.70
N LYS A 308 -23.83 -0.99 11.04
CA LYS A 308 -24.06 -0.20 12.26
C LYS A 308 -25.36 0.61 12.17
N LEU A 309 -25.63 1.27 11.02
CA LEU A 309 -26.89 2.00 10.78
C LEU A 309 -28.12 1.13 10.97
N ARG A 310 -28.07 -0.11 10.50
CA ARG A 310 -29.18 -1.08 10.64
C ARG A 310 -29.47 -1.50 12.06
N MET A 311 -28.44 -1.50 12.92
CA MET A 311 -28.56 -1.94 14.33
C MET A 311 -28.96 -0.80 15.28
N MET A 312 -28.86 0.47 14.83
CA MET A 312 -29.19 1.63 15.67
C MET A 312 -30.67 1.75 15.91
N ARG A 313 -31.09 1.68 17.19
CA ARG A 313 -32.50 1.77 17.60
C ARG A 313 -33.12 3.12 17.27
N GLU A 314 -32.34 4.20 17.39
CA GLU A 314 -32.76 5.57 17.11
C GLU A 314 -33.22 5.75 15.66
N LEU A 315 -32.68 4.96 14.74
CA LEU A 315 -33.00 5.04 13.32
C LEU A 315 -34.18 4.14 12.91
N ASN A 316 -34.80 3.42 13.83
CA ASN A 316 -35.98 2.60 13.55
C ASN A 316 -35.86 1.73 12.28
N ASN A 317 -34.75 0.99 12.17
CA ASN A 317 -34.49 0.08 11.06
C ASN A 317 -34.48 0.78 9.68
N PRO A 318 -33.47 1.60 9.35
CA PRO A 318 -33.41 2.35 8.11
C PRO A 318 -33.25 1.45 6.88
N THR A 319 -33.66 1.94 5.71
CA THR A 319 -33.29 1.36 4.42
C THR A 319 -31.90 1.88 4.02
N VAL A 320 -30.94 0.99 3.80
CA VAL A 320 -29.59 1.37 3.36
C VAL A 320 -29.38 0.89 1.94
N VAL A 321 -29.01 1.78 1.04
CA VAL A 321 -28.81 1.47 -0.38
C VAL A 321 -27.38 1.80 -0.78
N ILE A 322 -26.66 0.82 -1.29
CA ILE A 322 -25.36 1.00 -1.89
C ILE A 322 -25.57 1.10 -3.39
N VAL A 323 -25.12 2.23 -3.94
CA VAL A 323 -25.27 2.55 -5.36
C VAL A 323 -23.88 2.53 -6.00
N ASP A 324 -23.71 1.66 -7.01
CA ASP A 324 -22.48 1.50 -7.75
C ASP A 324 -22.61 2.07 -9.17
N ASP A 325 -21.49 2.32 -9.84
CA ASP A 325 -21.50 2.79 -11.23
C ASP A 325 -21.52 1.66 -12.25
N ARG A 326 -21.14 0.42 -11.89
CA ARG A 326 -21.02 -0.71 -12.81
C ARG A 326 -21.50 -2.03 -12.24
N LEU A 327 -22.03 -2.87 -13.14
CA LEU A 327 -22.46 -4.24 -12.83
C LEU A 327 -21.30 -5.14 -12.31
N ASP A 328 -20.08 -4.88 -12.74
CA ASP A 328 -18.91 -5.66 -12.31
C ASP A 328 -18.47 -5.30 -10.89
N LEU A 329 -18.57 -4.01 -10.51
CA LEU A 329 -18.32 -3.55 -9.14
C LEU A 329 -19.46 -3.98 -8.20
N GLU A 330 -20.72 -3.97 -8.67
CA GLU A 330 -21.84 -4.61 -7.96
C GLU A 330 -21.47 -6.05 -7.55
N THR A 331 -20.82 -6.79 -8.44
CA THR A 331 -20.38 -8.16 -8.16
C THR A 331 -19.29 -8.20 -7.08
N GLN A 332 -18.32 -7.27 -7.07
CA GLN A 332 -17.27 -7.20 -6.04
C GLN A 332 -17.82 -6.76 -4.68
N ILE A 333 -18.65 -5.73 -4.63
CA ILE A 333 -19.30 -5.28 -3.40
C ILE A 333 -20.22 -6.38 -2.87
N THR A 334 -21.05 -6.98 -3.74
CA THR A 334 -21.91 -8.12 -3.38
C THR A 334 -21.07 -9.29 -2.88
N ALA A 335 -19.93 -9.60 -3.50
CA ALA A 335 -19.03 -10.65 -3.03
C ALA A 335 -18.44 -10.33 -1.65
N THR A 336 -18.09 -9.07 -1.38
CA THR A 336 -17.61 -8.62 -0.05
C THR A 336 -18.71 -8.78 1.00
N PHE A 337 -19.94 -8.36 0.71
CA PHE A 337 -21.07 -8.51 1.61
C PHE A 337 -21.44 -9.99 1.82
N ASN A 338 -21.49 -10.79 0.75
CA ASN A 338 -21.78 -12.22 0.83
C ASN A 338 -20.68 -12.99 1.57
N ALA A 339 -19.42 -12.64 1.30
CA ALA A 339 -18.28 -13.22 2.01
C ALA A 339 -18.30 -12.89 3.51
N SER A 340 -18.93 -11.77 3.89
CA SER A 340 -19.08 -11.31 5.27
C SER A 340 -20.37 -11.80 5.95
N ASP A 341 -21.13 -12.71 5.32
CA ASP A 341 -22.37 -13.32 5.81
C ASP A 341 -23.38 -12.31 6.40
N ILE A 342 -23.51 -11.12 5.78
CA ILE A 342 -24.38 -10.06 6.28
C ILE A 342 -25.86 -10.41 6.00
N PRO A 343 -26.70 -10.54 7.02
CA PRO A 343 -28.10 -10.91 6.83
C PRO A 343 -28.90 -9.76 6.20
N ASN A 344 -30.02 -10.11 5.54
CA ASN A 344 -31.00 -9.17 4.99
C ASN A 344 -30.46 -8.24 3.87
N MET A 345 -29.55 -8.72 3.05
CA MET A 345 -29.07 -8.02 1.85
C MET A 345 -29.84 -8.51 0.61
N ILE A 346 -30.11 -7.58 -0.32
CA ILE A 346 -30.69 -7.89 -1.64
C ILE A 346 -29.97 -7.11 -2.75
N SER A 347 -29.83 -7.73 -3.93
CA SER A 347 -29.40 -7.06 -5.15
C SER A 347 -30.62 -6.69 -5.99
N LEU A 348 -30.75 -5.42 -6.34
CA LEU A 348 -31.80 -4.92 -7.21
C LEU A 348 -31.24 -4.88 -8.64
N ARG A 349 -31.55 -5.86 -9.44
CA ARG A 349 -30.94 -6.08 -10.77
C ARG A 349 -31.69 -5.45 -11.92
N THR A 350 -32.98 -5.10 -11.71
CA THR A 350 -33.81 -4.45 -12.73
C THR A 350 -34.39 -3.15 -12.20
N LYS A 351 -34.92 -2.32 -13.10
CA LYS A 351 -35.64 -1.08 -12.77
C LYS A 351 -36.93 -1.38 -11.99
N GLU A 352 -37.64 -2.44 -12.42
CA GLU A 352 -38.86 -2.86 -11.79
C GLU A 352 -38.64 -3.27 -10.34
N GLU A 353 -37.60 -4.08 -10.07
CA GLU A 353 -37.20 -4.44 -8.71
C GLU A 353 -36.86 -3.22 -7.85
N LEU A 354 -36.17 -2.21 -8.42
CA LEU A 354 -35.87 -0.95 -7.74
C LEU A 354 -37.14 -0.19 -7.35
N ILE A 355 -38.08 -0.05 -8.30
CA ILE A 355 -39.35 0.65 -8.09
C ILE A 355 -40.17 -0.06 -7.03
N ASP A 356 -40.32 -1.36 -7.12
CA ASP A 356 -41.08 -2.18 -6.18
C ASP A 356 -40.47 -2.14 -4.78
N PHE A 357 -39.15 -2.19 -4.68
CA PHE A 357 -38.42 -2.12 -3.42
C PHE A 357 -38.75 -0.82 -2.65
N PHE A 358 -38.71 0.33 -3.32
CA PHE A 358 -39.00 1.60 -2.68
C PHE A 358 -40.47 1.84 -2.42
N LYS A 359 -41.34 1.40 -3.32
CA LYS A 359 -42.82 1.53 -3.13
C LYS A 359 -43.34 0.69 -1.97
N GLN A 360 -42.73 -0.49 -1.72
CA GLN A 360 -43.15 -1.41 -0.64
C GLN A 360 -42.53 -1.07 0.72
N ASP A 361 -41.69 -0.01 0.82
CA ASP A 361 -40.94 0.35 2.03
C ASP A 361 -40.18 -0.83 2.64
N ILE A 362 -39.51 -1.60 1.79
CA ILE A 362 -38.71 -2.76 2.21
C ILE A 362 -37.45 -2.28 2.91
N ARG A 363 -37.33 -2.54 4.21
CA ARG A 363 -36.26 -2.08 5.08
C ARG A 363 -35.13 -3.13 5.13
N LYS A 364 -34.21 -3.05 4.15
CA LYS A 364 -33.08 -3.95 3.99
C LYS A 364 -31.83 -3.16 3.55
N ILE A 365 -30.69 -3.86 3.49
CA ILE A 365 -29.55 -3.39 2.74
C ILE A 365 -29.76 -3.80 1.28
N ALA A 366 -29.80 -2.83 0.37
CA ALA A 366 -29.92 -3.07 -1.06
C ALA A 366 -28.68 -2.62 -1.81
N ILE A 367 -28.29 -3.38 -2.85
CA ILE A 367 -27.23 -3.01 -3.78
C ILE A 367 -27.84 -2.82 -5.14
N THR A 368 -27.48 -1.74 -5.83
CA THR A 368 -27.99 -1.41 -7.17
C THR A 368 -26.98 -0.60 -7.95
N THR A 369 -27.23 -0.36 -9.24
CA THR A 369 -26.42 0.56 -10.04
C THR A 369 -27.14 1.87 -10.29
N ILE A 370 -26.36 2.95 -10.46
CA ILE A 370 -26.91 4.29 -10.70
C ILE A 370 -27.75 4.35 -11.98
N PHE A 371 -27.43 3.57 -12.99
CA PHE A 371 -28.16 3.55 -14.26
C PHE A 371 -29.63 3.15 -14.14
N ARG A 372 -29.99 2.40 -13.08
CA ARG A 372 -31.38 1.98 -12.82
C ARG A 372 -32.28 3.13 -12.39
N PHE A 373 -31.69 4.25 -11.94
CA PHE A 373 -32.41 5.50 -11.69
C PHE A 373 -32.62 6.34 -12.97
N GLY A 374 -31.91 6.02 -14.07
CA GLY A 374 -31.91 6.84 -15.28
C GLY A 374 -33.26 7.08 -15.94
N ASP A 375 -34.15 6.09 -15.83
CA ASP A 375 -35.50 6.18 -16.41
C ASP A 375 -36.62 6.43 -15.36
N VAL A 376 -36.23 6.78 -14.13
CA VAL A 376 -37.18 7.08 -13.04
C VAL A 376 -37.46 8.58 -13.02
N ASP A 377 -38.65 8.97 -13.48
CA ASP A 377 -39.06 10.37 -13.56
C ASP A 377 -40.09 10.78 -12.47
N THR A 378 -40.34 9.88 -11.52
CA THR A 378 -41.34 10.08 -10.44
C THR A 378 -40.72 9.84 -9.07
N CYS A 379 -41.27 10.51 -8.06
CA CYS A 379 -40.91 10.21 -6.66
C CYS A 379 -41.36 8.77 -6.31
N LEU A 380 -40.40 7.94 -5.84
CA LEU A 380 -40.65 6.57 -5.44
C LEU A 380 -41.00 6.45 -3.96
N ASN A 381 -40.29 7.24 -3.10
CA ASN A 381 -40.50 7.19 -1.65
C ASN A 381 -40.10 8.54 -1.03
N THR A 382 -40.91 9.06 -0.13
CA THR A 382 -40.72 10.33 0.60
C THR A 382 -40.12 10.12 2.00
N SER A 383 -39.82 8.90 2.40
CA SER A 383 -39.24 8.60 3.70
C SER A 383 -37.87 9.29 3.89
N GLY A 384 -37.70 9.91 5.05
CA GLY A 384 -36.39 10.45 5.48
C GLY A 384 -35.46 9.40 6.08
N ASN A 385 -35.94 8.12 6.19
CA ASN A 385 -35.17 7.03 6.79
C ASN A 385 -34.54 6.10 5.71
N ILE A 386 -34.15 6.71 4.59
CA ILE A 386 -33.45 6.06 3.50
C ILE A 386 -32.05 6.68 3.39
N ILE A 387 -31.03 5.85 3.34
CA ILE A 387 -29.62 6.25 3.31
C ILE A 387 -28.97 5.65 2.07
N LEU A 388 -28.48 6.48 1.17
CA LEU A 388 -27.75 6.07 -0.01
C LEU A 388 -26.26 6.33 0.20
N MET A 389 -25.44 5.32 -0.08
CA MET A 389 -23.99 5.42 -0.18
C MET A 389 -23.61 5.12 -1.62
N VAL A 390 -23.04 6.12 -2.31
CA VAL A 390 -22.78 6.10 -3.75
C VAL A 390 -21.27 5.93 -3.95
N ASP A 391 -20.84 4.78 -4.47
CA ASP A 391 -19.44 4.59 -4.85
C ASP A 391 -19.12 5.26 -6.17
N GLU A 392 -17.89 5.63 -6.37
CA GLU A 392 -17.39 6.43 -7.49
C GLU A 392 -18.30 7.64 -7.81
N ALA A 393 -18.66 8.37 -6.75
CA ALA A 393 -19.65 9.46 -6.75
C ALA A 393 -19.43 10.52 -7.85
N HIS A 394 -18.19 10.67 -8.36
CA HIS A 394 -17.89 11.56 -9.47
C HIS A 394 -18.62 11.20 -10.79
N ARG A 395 -19.02 9.93 -10.96
CA ARG A 395 -19.74 9.47 -12.16
C ARG A 395 -21.24 9.75 -12.16
N THR A 396 -21.82 10.02 -11.00
CA THR A 396 -23.24 10.43 -10.91
C THR A 396 -23.56 11.70 -11.71
N GLN A 397 -22.52 12.40 -12.14
CA GLN A 397 -22.63 13.65 -12.89
C GLN A 397 -22.64 13.42 -14.42
N GLU A 398 -22.55 12.17 -14.88
CA GLU A 398 -22.74 11.83 -16.27
C GLU A 398 -24.25 11.83 -16.59
N GLY A 399 -24.74 12.90 -17.21
CA GLY A 399 -26.17 13.14 -17.46
C GLY A 399 -26.93 13.56 -16.20
N ASP A 400 -28.25 13.36 -16.22
CA ASP A 400 -29.16 13.76 -15.13
C ASP A 400 -29.33 12.70 -14.03
N LEU A 401 -28.47 11.67 -13.98
CA LEU A 401 -28.65 10.50 -13.09
C LEU A 401 -28.68 10.89 -11.61
N GLY A 402 -27.80 11.76 -11.17
CA GLY A 402 -27.79 12.27 -9.78
C GLY A 402 -29.05 13.08 -9.44
N THR A 403 -29.56 13.85 -10.40
CA THR A 403 -30.81 14.61 -10.26
C THR A 403 -32.02 13.68 -10.17
N LYS A 404 -32.10 12.68 -11.04
CA LYS A 404 -33.18 11.68 -11.03
C LYS A 404 -33.21 10.85 -9.76
N MET A 405 -32.03 10.47 -9.24
CA MET A 405 -31.91 9.77 -7.97
C MET A 405 -32.47 10.62 -6.80
N ARG A 406 -32.19 11.93 -6.78
CA ARG A 406 -32.75 12.86 -5.76
C ARG A 406 -34.25 13.11 -5.95
N GLN A 407 -34.74 13.15 -7.18
CA GLN A 407 -36.18 13.26 -7.46
C GLN A 407 -36.94 12.00 -7.01
N ALA A 408 -36.34 10.82 -7.23
CA ALA A 408 -36.93 9.55 -6.78
C ALA A 408 -37.03 9.45 -5.25
N LEU A 409 -36.04 10.02 -4.51
CA LEU A 409 -35.91 9.92 -3.05
C LEU A 409 -35.59 11.27 -2.41
N PRO A 410 -36.51 12.24 -2.42
CA PRO A 410 -36.25 13.66 -2.10
C PRO A 410 -35.82 13.92 -0.65
N ASN A 411 -36.15 13.03 0.27
CA ASN A 411 -35.86 13.18 1.70
C ASN A 411 -34.77 12.25 2.22
N ALA A 412 -34.15 11.44 1.34
CA ALA A 412 -33.10 10.51 1.70
C ALA A 412 -31.77 11.20 2.02
N PHE A 413 -30.88 10.51 2.72
CA PHE A 413 -29.49 10.88 2.88
C PHE A 413 -28.66 10.39 1.68
N PHE A 414 -27.74 11.23 1.20
CA PHE A 414 -26.89 10.93 0.06
C PHE A 414 -25.42 11.12 0.44
N PHE A 415 -24.68 10.03 0.57
CA PHE A 415 -23.25 10.06 0.83
C PHE A 415 -22.49 9.61 -0.42
N GLY A 416 -21.62 10.46 -0.94
CA GLY A 416 -20.73 10.13 -2.04
C GLY A 416 -19.38 9.65 -1.52
N LEU A 417 -18.89 8.53 -2.08
CA LEU A 417 -17.55 8.01 -1.80
C LEU A 417 -16.77 8.03 -3.11
N THR A 418 -15.58 8.62 -3.12
CA THR A 418 -14.75 8.66 -4.32
C THR A 418 -13.28 8.83 -3.99
N GLY A 419 -12.39 8.26 -4.82
CA GLY A 419 -10.95 8.51 -4.77
C GLY A 419 -10.53 9.74 -5.56
N THR A 420 -11.38 10.21 -6.48
CA THR A 420 -11.06 11.24 -7.47
C THR A 420 -12.22 12.20 -7.66
N PRO A 421 -12.52 13.10 -6.67
CA PRO A 421 -13.59 14.06 -6.81
C PRO A 421 -13.29 15.01 -7.97
N ILE A 422 -14.32 15.36 -8.74
CA ILE A 422 -14.24 16.31 -9.85
C ILE A 422 -14.59 17.71 -9.34
N ASN A 423 -13.72 18.69 -9.64
CA ASN A 423 -13.96 20.10 -9.32
C ASN A 423 -13.90 20.94 -10.62
N ARG A 424 -14.92 20.81 -11.46
CA ARG A 424 -15.09 21.61 -12.68
C ARG A 424 -16.41 22.40 -12.61
N ILE A 425 -16.52 23.47 -13.38
CA ILE A 425 -17.70 24.35 -13.39
C ILE A 425 -18.96 23.58 -13.82
N ASP A 426 -18.83 22.71 -14.81
CA ASP A 426 -19.88 21.88 -15.38
C ASP A 426 -20.14 20.56 -14.62
N LYS A 427 -19.13 20.06 -13.91
CA LYS A 427 -19.18 18.79 -13.17
C LYS A 427 -18.44 18.95 -11.84
N ASN A 428 -19.18 19.02 -10.75
CA ASN A 428 -18.59 19.28 -9.43
C ASN A 428 -19.12 18.32 -8.36
N THR A 429 -18.28 17.33 -7.96
CA THR A 429 -18.61 16.35 -6.94
C THR A 429 -18.84 16.98 -5.57
N PHE A 430 -18.10 18.05 -5.25
CA PHE A 430 -18.27 18.79 -3.99
C PHE A 430 -19.64 19.50 -3.94
N LYS A 431 -20.12 20.04 -5.07
CA LYS A 431 -21.45 20.64 -5.14
C LYS A 431 -22.57 19.60 -5.01
N THR A 432 -22.34 18.38 -5.50
CA THR A 432 -23.35 17.32 -5.50
C THR A 432 -23.46 16.63 -4.16
N PHE A 433 -22.35 16.31 -3.51
CA PHE A 433 -22.32 15.53 -2.27
C PHE A 433 -21.72 16.28 -1.08
N GLY A 434 -20.90 17.31 -1.30
CA GLY A 434 -20.36 18.12 -0.21
C GLY A 434 -21.45 18.94 0.49
N ALA A 435 -21.26 19.20 1.75
CA ALA A 435 -22.12 20.08 2.54
C ALA A 435 -21.39 21.37 2.92
N ALA A 436 -22.12 22.47 3.03
CA ALA A 436 -21.55 23.78 3.40
C ALA A 436 -21.02 23.80 4.85
N GLU A 437 -21.50 22.85 5.67
CA GLU A 437 -21.09 22.66 7.05
C GLU A 437 -19.76 21.92 7.19
N ASP A 438 -19.29 21.31 6.11
CA ASP A 438 -18.00 20.62 6.09
C ASP A 438 -16.91 21.61 5.67
N GLU A 439 -15.88 21.76 6.51
CA GLU A 439 -14.69 22.49 6.13
C GLU A 439 -14.09 21.86 4.85
N ASN A 440 -13.85 22.60 3.82
CA ASN A 440 -13.40 22.13 2.50
C ASN A 440 -14.41 21.27 1.70
N GLY A 441 -15.68 21.13 2.14
CA GLY A 441 -16.75 20.46 1.42
C GLY A 441 -16.67 18.92 1.42
N TYR A 442 -15.90 18.31 2.31
CA TYR A 442 -15.87 16.85 2.53
C TYR A 442 -15.83 16.51 4.03
N MET A 443 -16.34 15.32 4.38
CA MET A 443 -16.41 14.85 5.77
C MET A 443 -15.08 14.20 6.23
N SER A 444 -14.44 13.46 5.36
CA SER A 444 -13.18 12.75 5.63
C SER A 444 -12.32 12.72 4.38
N LYS A 445 -11.00 12.83 4.56
CA LYS A 445 -10.01 12.74 3.47
C LYS A 445 -8.93 11.72 3.83
N TYR A 446 -8.70 10.79 2.91
CA TYR A 446 -7.57 9.88 2.93
C TYR A 446 -6.85 9.99 1.58
N SER A 447 -5.72 10.66 1.56
CA SER A 447 -5.00 11.03 0.35
C SER A 447 -4.17 9.87 -0.23
N PHE A 448 -3.58 10.08 -1.41
CA PHE A 448 -2.59 9.17 -1.98
C PHE A 448 -1.34 9.09 -1.08
N SER A 449 -0.87 10.22 -0.56
CA SER A 449 0.26 10.26 0.39
C SER A 449 -0.03 9.46 1.66
N ASP A 450 -1.23 9.61 2.23
CA ASP A 450 -1.67 8.80 3.37
C ASP A 450 -1.62 7.30 3.04
N SER A 451 -2.06 6.93 1.84
CA SER A 451 -2.10 5.54 1.38
C SER A 451 -0.71 4.92 1.23
N ILE A 452 0.27 5.68 0.73
CA ILE A 452 1.67 5.24 0.63
C ILE A 452 2.30 5.15 2.01
N ARG A 453 2.17 6.19 2.84
CA ARG A 453 2.69 6.20 4.23
C ARG A 453 2.20 5.00 5.03
N ASP A 454 0.93 4.66 4.90
CA ASP A 454 0.29 3.55 5.63
C ASP A 454 0.54 2.17 4.96
N ASN A 455 1.36 2.11 3.90
CA ASN A 455 1.62 0.92 3.08
C ASN A 455 0.33 0.25 2.54
N ALA A 456 -0.74 1.01 2.37
CA ALA A 456 -1.97 0.53 1.75
C ALA A 456 -1.84 0.43 0.22
N THR A 457 -1.02 1.31 -0.38
CA THR A 457 -0.62 1.26 -1.78
C THR A 457 0.87 1.57 -1.93
N LEU A 458 1.43 1.21 -3.08
CA LEU A 458 2.83 1.48 -3.41
C LEU A 458 2.98 2.83 -4.14
N PRO A 459 4.17 3.45 -4.09
CA PRO A 459 4.47 4.60 -4.94
C PRO A 459 4.35 4.25 -6.42
N LEU A 460 4.12 5.25 -7.25
CA LEU A 460 4.07 5.14 -8.71
C LEU A 460 5.33 5.74 -9.32
N LYS A 461 5.93 5.01 -10.26
CA LYS A 461 7.01 5.51 -11.12
C LYS A 461 6.48 5.71 -12.54
N PHE A 462 7.03 6.70 -13.23
CA PHE A 462 6.66 7.05 -14.60
C PHE A 462 7.88 7.05 -15.49
N GLU A 463 7.73 6.45 -16.66
CA GLU A 463 8.71 6.45 -17.75
C GLU A 463 8.04 7.01 -19.02
N ALA A 464 8.48 8.15 -19.48
CA ALA A 464 8.05 8.70 -20.77
C ALA A 464 8.95 8.13 -21.87
N VAL A 465 8.35 7.54 -22.90
CA VAL A 465 9.02 6.99 -24.08
C VAL A 465 8.38 7.60 -25.32
N PRO A 466 8.65 8.89 -25.60
CA PRO A 466 8.12 9.52 -26.80
C PRO A 466 8.67 8.85 -28.04
N ILE A 467 7.80 8.51 -28.96
CA ILE A 467 8.17 7.95 -30.26
C ILE A 467 8.14 9.09 -31.27
N ASP A 468 9.29 9.43 -31.82
CA ASP A 468 9.40 10.41 -32.88
C ASP A 468 8.67 9.92 -34.13
N LEU A 469 7.62 10.64 -34.48
CA LEU A 469 6.86 10.45 -35.70
C LEU A 469 7.28 11.53 -36.68
N HIS A 470 8.17 11.20 -37.62
CA HIS A 470 8.32 11.99 -38.84
C HIS A 470 7.08 11.75 -39.70
N VAL A 471 6.07 12.60 -39.50
CA VAL A 471 4.90 12.67 -40.40
C VAL A 471 5.23 13.68 -41.48
N ASP A 472 5.22 13.24 -42.72
CA ASP A 472 5.30 14.16 -43.85
C ASP A 472 4.01 14.97 -43.90
N GLN A 473 4.04 16.12 -43.21
CA GLN A 473 2.91 17.00 -42.99
C GLN A 473 2.40 17.65 -44.32
N GLU A 474 3.29 17.87 -45.28
CA GLU A 474 2.92 18.48 -46.56
C GLU A 474 2.06 17.54 -47.41
N SER A 475 2.37 16.24 -47.47
CA SER A 475 1.57 15.24 -48.17
C SER A 475 0.23 14.98 -47.48
N LEU A 476 0.17 15.09 -46.17
CA LEU A 476 -1.06 14.87 -45.40
C LEU A 476 -2.04 16.04 -45.49
N ASP A 477 -1.54 17.27 -45.49
CA ASP A 477 -2.34 18.48 -45.63
C ASP A 477 -2.92 18.62 -47.04
N ALA A 478 -2.15 18.26 -48.09
CA ALA A 478 -2.62 18.26 -49.46
C ALA A 478 -3.75 17.20 -49.68
N ALA A 479 -3.60 16.00 -49.16
CA ALA A 479 -4.64 14.97 -49.25
C ALA A 479 -5.88 15.30 -48.42
N PHE A 480 -5.73 16.03 -47.34
CA PHE A 480 -6.82 16.45 -46.45
C PHE A 480 -7.63 17.60 -47.07
N GLU A 481 -6.99 18.56 -47.75
CA GLU A 481 -7.69 19.63 -48.49
C GLU A 481 -8.53 19.08 -49.63
N GLU A 482 -8.03 18.12 -50.38
CA GLU A 482 -8.73 17.47 -51.46
C GLU A 482 -9.98 16.68 -51.00
N LEU A 483 -9.88 16.02 -49.86
CA LEU A 483 -10.96 15.23 -49.26
C LEU A 483 -12.05 16.09 -48.54
N THR A 484 -11.73 17.33 -48.16
CA THR A 484 -12.61 18.16 -47.32
C THR A 484 -13.12 19.41 -47.99
N GLU A 485 -13.03 19.52 -49.33
CA GLU A 485 -13.42 20.69 -50.12
C GLU A 485 -14.85 21.19 -49.85
N ASN A 486 -15.75 20.29 -49.39
CA ASN A 486 -17.17 20.57 -49.14
C ASN A 486 -17.57 20.75 -47.66
N LEU A 487 -16.61 20.87 -46.73
CA LEU A 487 -16.87 20.97 -45.30
C LEU A 487 -16.56 22.39 -44.77
N SER A 488 -17.29 22.81 -43.72
CA SER A 488 -17.01 24.07 -43.02
C SER A 488 -15.72 24.00 -42.20
N ASP A 489 -15.05 25.14 -41.94
CA ASP A 489 -13.79 25.19 -41.20
C ASP A 489 -13.89 24.56 -39.79
N ALA A 490 -15.04 24.64 -39.11
CA ALA A 490 -15.28 24.01 -37.82
C ALA A 490 -15.40 22.48 -37.91
N GLU A 491 -15.97 21.96 -39.00
CA GLU A 491 -16.07 20.54 -39.27
C GLU A 491 -14.74 19.99 -39.77
N LYS A 492 -13.99 20.76 -40.60
CA LYS A 492 -12.61 20.45 -41.00
C LYS A 492 -11.70 20.33 -39.78
N ALA A 493 -11.75 21.26 -38.82
CA ALA A 493 -10.93 21.23 -37.60
C ALA A 493 -11.27 20.06 -36.68
N LYS A 494 -12.53 19.64 -36.57
CA LYS A 494 -12.95 18.45 -35.83
C LYS A 494 -12.52 17.15 -36.50
N LEU A 495 -12.66 17.08 -37.81
CA LEU A 495 -12.32 15.93 -38.64
C LEU A 495 -10.79 15.74 -38.67
N SER A 496 -10.02 16.82 -38.91
CA SER A 496 -8.56 16.84 -38.91
C SER A 496 -7.99 16.29 -37.58
N LYS A 497 -8.50 16.75 -36.50
CA LYS A 497 -8.04 16.28 -35.17
C LYS A 497 -8.34 14.78 -34.90
N ARG A 498 -9.45 14.26 -35.39
CA ARG A 498 -9.85 12.84 -35.29
C ARG A 498 -9.09 11.94 -36.26
N VAL A 499 -8.92 12.39 -37.50
CA VAL A 499 -8.25 11.64 -38.57
C VAL A 499 -6.75 11.56 -38.29
N ASN A 500 -6.12 12.66 -37.88
CA ASN A 500 -4.71 12.67 -37.54
C ASN A 500 -4.38 11.75 -36.35
N MET A 501 -5.18 11.79 -35.27
CA MET A 501 -4.96 10.90 -34.13
C MET A 501 -5.16 9.43 -34.51
N LYS A 502 -6.20 9.12 -35.25
CA LYS A 502 -6.49 7.74 -35.68
C LYS A 502 -5.42 7.20 -36.64
N ALA A 503 -4.95 8.02 -37.59
CA ALA A 503 -3.89 7.65 -38.52
C ALA A 503 -2.57 7.34 -37.76
N ILE A 504 -2.21 8.17 -36.81
CA ILE A 504 -1.03 7.96 -35.93
C ILE A 504 -1.17 6.64 -35.14
N MET A 505 -2.33 6.43 -34.51
CA MET A 505 -2.53 5.24 -33.67
C MET A 505 -2.62 3.94 -34.46
N TYR A 506 -2.94 4.00 -35.77
CA TYR A 506 -3.07 2.83 -36.66
C TYR A 506 -1.82 2.58 -37.50
N ASP A 507 -0.79 3.42 -37.38
CA ASP A 507 0.46 3.21 -38.08
C ASP A 507 1.15 1.92 -37.64
N LYS A 508 1.27 0.95 -38.55
CA LYS A 508 1.83 -0.37 -38.25
C LYS A 508 3.29 -0.33 -37.86
N LYS A 509 4.07 0.63 -38.43
CA LYS A 509 5.50 0.76 -38.10
C LYS A 509 5.66 1.30 -36.70
N ARG A 510 4.85 2.29 -36.33
CA ARG A 510 4.80 2.81 -34.95
C ARG A 510 4.40 1.73 -33.95
N ILE A 511 3.31 0.99 -34.20
CA ILE A 511 2.85 -0.08 -33.33
C ILE A 511 3.93 -1.14 -33.16
N ARG A 512 4.65 -1.51 -34.23
CA ARG A 512 5.78 -2.45 -34.16
C ARG A 512 6.89 -1.95 -33.25
N LYS A 513 7.32 -0.69 -33.38
CA LYS A 513 8.32 -0.07 -32.50
C LYS A 513 7.89 -0.07 -31.03
N VAL A 514 6.61 0.25 -30.76
CA VAL A 514 6.04 0.17 -29.41
C VAL A 514 6.11 -1.26 -28.88
N CYS A 515 5.71 -2.25 -29.67
CA CYS A 515 5.75 -3.66 -29.29
C CYS A 515 7.19 -4.13 -29.01
N GLU A 516 8.13 -3.81 -29.87
CA GLU A 516 9.54 -4.18 -29.71
C GLU A 516 10.14 -3.58 -28.44
N HIS A 517 9.93 -2.29 -28.20
CA HIS A 517 10.33 -1.63 -26.95
C HIS A 517 9.66 -2.27 -25.73
N MET A 518 8.34 -2.42 -25.78
CA MET A 518 7.56 -2.99 -24.68
C MET A 518 8.01 -4.42 -24.33
N VAL A 519 8.24 -5.28 -25.34
CA VAL A 519 8.70 -6.65 -25.15
C VAL A 519 10.09 -6.67 -24.56
N HIS A 520 11.01 -5.85 -25.09
CA HIS A 520 12.35 -5.71 -24.53
C HIS A 520 12.30 -5.26 -23.08
N HIS A 521 11.61 -4.17 -22.77
CA HIS A 521 11.43 -3.65 -21.43
C HIS A 521 10.79 -4.69 -20.49
N PHE A 522 9.73 -5.35 -20.91
CA PHE A 522 9.03 -6.37 -20.13
C PHE A 522 9.95 -7.57 -19.81
N CYS A 523 10.59 -8.13 -20.83
CA CYS A 523 11.44 -9.33 -20.68
C CYS A 523 12.71 -9.05 -19.86
N THR A 524 13.24 -7.84 -19.91
CA THR A 524 14.50 -7.51 -19.21
C THR A 524 14.28 -7.00 -17.78
N ARG A 525 13.15 -6.34 -17.50
CA ARG A 525 12.95 -5.62 -16.23
C ARG A 525 11.80 -6.14 -15.36
N ILE A 526 10.73 -6.65 -15.97
CA ILE A 526 9.49 -6.99 -15.26
C ILE A 526 9.35 -8.51 -15.09
N ALA A 527 9.42 -9.26 -16.19
CA ALA A 527 9.25 -10.71 -16.19
C ALA A 527 10.26 -11.47 -15.31
N PRO A 528 11.56 -11.07 -15.22
CA PRO A 528 12.51 -11.76 -14.35
C PRO A 528 12.14 -11.71 -12.87
N ASN A 529 11.38 -10.69 -12.45
CA ASN A 529 10.88 -10.56 -11.07
C ASN A 529 9.54 -11.30 -10.84
N GLY A 530 9.00 -11.98 -11.86
CA GLY A 530 7.75 -12.73 -11.78
C GLY A 530 6.49 -11.90 -11.94
N TYR A 531 6.59 -10.60 -12.22
CA TYR A 531 5.45 -9.69 -12.35
C TYR A 531 4.86 -9.67 -13.76
N LYS A 532 3.67 -9.06 -13.87
CA LYS A 532 2.86 -9.05 -15.08
C LYS A 532 2.56 -7.63 -15.53
N ALA A 533 2.08 -7.52 -16.79
CA ALA A 533 1.88 -6.26 -17.48
C ALA A 533 0.46 -6.09 -18.02
N GLN A 534 0.06 -4.82 -18.18
CA GLN A 534 -1.14 -4.44 -18.92
C GLN A 534 -0.77 -3.43 -20.00
N LEU A 535 -1.21 -3.68 -21.23
CA LEU A 535 -1.06 -2.76 -22.36
C LEU A 535 -2.40 -2.09 -22.64
N VAL A 536 -2.46 -0.78 -22.53
CA VAL A 536 -3.65 0.02 -22.77
C VAL A 536 -3.54 0.69 -24.13
N VAL A 537 -4.40 0.33 -25.07
CA VAL A 537 -4.35 0.80 -26.45
C VAL A 537 -5.57 1.64 -26.82
N TYR A 538 -5.45 2.39 -27.91
CA TYR A 538 -6.40 3.40 -28.33
C TYR A 538 -7.84 2.87 -28.44
N ASP A 539 -8.07 1.82 -29.24
CA ASP A 539 -9.38 1.19 -29.43
C ASP A 539 -9.26 -0.32 -29.66
N ARG A 540 -10.39 -0.95 -29.98
CA ARG A 540 -10.49 -2.41 -30.19
C ARG A 540 -9.72 -2.91 -31.41
N GLU A 541 -9.66 -2.11 -32.48
CA GLU A 541 -8.86 -2.44 -33.65
C GLU A 541 -7.38 -2.48 -33.32
N CYS A 542 -6.91 -1.47 -32.57
CA CYS A 542 -5.55 -1.47 -32.06
C CYS A 542 -5.26 -2.71 -31.20
N CYS A 543 -6.22 -3.22 -30.41
CA CYS A 543 -6.00 -4.47 -29.66
C CYS A 543 -5.61 -5.63 -30.58
N LEU A 544 -6.30 -5.78 -31.74
CA LEU A 544 -5.98 -6.82 -32.71
C LEU A 544 -4.62 -6.62 -33.37
N MET A 545 -4.30 -5.36 -33.73
CA MET A 545 -3.01 -5.02 -34.36
C MET A 545 -1.84 -5.30 -33.40
N TYR A 546 -1.96 -4.88 -32.14
CA TYR A 546 -0.97 -5.14 -31.10
C TYR A 546 -0.82 -6.65 -30.84
N LYS A 547 -1.93 -7.38 -30.71
CA LYS A 547 -1.89 -8.83 -30.49
C LYS A 547 -1.17 -9.54 -31.63
N THR A 548 -1.46 -9.19 -32.89
CA THR A 548 -0.80 -9.80 -34.06
C THR A 548 0.72 -9.63 -34.02
N ILE A 549 1.20 -8.43 -33.67
CA ILE A 549 2.65 -8.16 -33.60
C ILE A 549 3.27 -8.82 -32.36
N LEU A 550 2.58 -8.82 -31.22
CA LEU A 550 3.06 -9.47 -30.02
C LEU A 550 3.19 -10.97 -30.16
N ASP A 551 2.32 -11.62 -30.97
CA ASP A 551 2.41 -13.06 -31.27
C ASP A 551 3.59 -13.41 -32.18
N GLU A 552 4.15 -12.43 -32.90
CA GLU A 552 5.42 -12.60 -33.64
C GLU A 552 6.65 -12.50 -32.71
N LEU A 553 6.53 -11.73 -31.60
CA LEU A 553 7.63 -11.38 -30.68
C LEU A 553 7.66 -12.25 -29.42
N LEU A 554 6.53 -12.79 -28.99
CA LEU A 554 6.34 -13.58 -27.79
C LEU A 554 5.52 -14.84 -28.09
N PRO A 555 5.62 -15.92 -27.29
CA PRO A 555 4.68 -17.04 -27.36
C PRO A 555 3.22 -16.57 -27.24
N GLU A 556 2.34 -17.09 -28.08
CA GLU A 556 0.93 -16.66 -28.22
C GLU A 556 0.17 -16.69 -26.87
N GLU A 557 0.48 -17.70 -26.01
CA GLU A 557 -0.14 -17.84 -24.69
C GLU A 557 0.25 -16.77 -23.67
N GLN A 558 1.32 -15.98 -23.91
CA GLN A 558 1.78 -14.98 -22.98
C GLN A 558 0.97 -13.68 -23.02
N SER A 559 0.19 -13.46 -24.07
CA SER A 559 -0.66 -12.28 -24.16
C SER A 559 -2.11 -12.62 -24.54
N THR A 560 -3.06 -11.83 -24.07
CA THR A 560 -4.47 -11.96 -24.50
C THR A 560 -5.19 -10.62 -24.47
N ILE A 561 -6.19 -10.50 -25.33
CA ILE A 561 -7.07 -9.31 -25.38
C ILE A 561 -8.22 -9.49 -24.39
N VAL A 562 -8.54 -8.44 -23.65
CA VAL A 562 -9.76 -8.34 -22.83
C VAL A 562 -10.48 -7.04 -23.19
N MET A 563 -11.59 -7.15 -23.89
CA MET A 563 -12.39 -6.03 -24.36
C MET A 563 -13.89 -6.34 -24.33
N ASP A 564 -14.73 -5.33 -24.42
CA ASP A 564 -16.18 -5.54 -24.54
C ASP A 564 -16.56 -5.85 -26.01
N THR A 565 -17.18 -7.01 -26.21
CA THR A 565 -17.60 -7.51 -27.52
C THR A 565 -19.08 -7.89 -27.58
N ASN A 566 -19.88 -7.57 -26.53
CA ASN A 566 -21.23 -8.08 -26.37
C ASN A 566 -22.21 -7.65 -27.49
N ASN A 567 -21.99 -6.51 -28.14
CA ASN A 567 -22.85 -5.94 -29.19
C ASN A 567 -22.22 -6.00 -30.58
N ASP A 568 -21.08 -6.66 -30.77
CA ASP A 568 -20.42 -6.69 -32.05
C ASP A 568 -20.92 -7.82 -32.97
N LYS A 569 -21.22 -7.45 -34.22
CA LYS A 569 -21.60 -8.39 -35.29
C LYS A 569 -20.39 -8.85 -36.12
N GLU A 570 -19.20 -8.23 -35.91
CA GLU A 570 -18.03 -8.51 -36.74
C GLU A 570 -17.33 -9.81 -36.33
N ASP A 571 -17.01 -10.65 -37.30
CA ASP A 571 -16.43 -11.98 -37.10
C ASP A 571 -15.03 -11.93 -36.45
N ARG A 572 -14.26 -10.90 -36.75
CA ARG A 572 -12.89 -10.68 -36.21
C ARG A 572 -12.80 -10.54 -34.66
N TYR A 573 -13.89 -10.12 -34.02
CA TYR A 573 -13.97 -10.02 -32.58
C TYR A 573 -14.51 -11.29 -31.90
N LYS A 574 -15.01 -12.25 -32.67
CA LYS A 574 -15.63 -13.47 -32.14
C LYS A 574 -14.65 -14.31 -31.29
N ALA A 575 -13.38 -14.36 -31.67
CA ALA A 575 -12.35 -15.12 -30.96
C ALA A 575 -12.13 -14.61 -29.52
N TYR A 576 -12.48 -13.35 -29.25
CA TYR A 576 -12.32 -12.71 -27.92
C TYR A 576 -13.65 -12.51 -27.20
N ARG A 577 -14.75 -13.03 -27.76
CA ARG A 577 -16.04 -13.02 -27.09
C ARG A 577 -16.03 -14.08 -25.99
N ARG A 578 -16.23 -13.64 -24.77
CA ARG A 578 -16.24 -14.50 -23.57
C ARG A 578 -17.49 -14.22 -22.75
N SER A 579 -18.05 -15.26 -22.17
CA SER A 579 -19.01 -15.13 -21.08
C SER A 579 -18.30 -14.55 -19.85
N LYS A 580 -19.05 -14.07 -18.86
CA LYS A 580 -18.47 -13.58 -17.60
C LYS A 580 -17.58 -14.62 -16.91
N ASP A 581 -18.00 -15.87 -16.88
CA ASP A 581 -17.25 -16.97 -16.26
C ASP A 581 -15.95 -17.30 -17.02
N GLU A 582 -15.98 -17.25 -18.35
CA GLU A 582 -14.77 -17.47 -19.17
C GLU A 582 -13.78 -16.30 -19.03
N GLU A 583 -14.27 -15.09 -18.93
CA GLU A 583 -13.43 -13.92 -18.69
C GLU A 583 -12.79 -13.98 -17.31
N GLU A 584 -13.57 -14.32 -16.26
CA GLU A 584 -13.01 -14.45 -14.90
C GLU A 584 -11.94 -15.56 -14.84
N LYS A 585 -12.10 -16.66 -15.58
CA LYS A 585 -11.03 -17.67 -15.72
C LYS A 585 -9.75 -17.10 -16.33
N VAL A 586 -9.86 -16.23 -17.33
CA VAL A 586 -8.69 -15.54 -17.92
C VAL A 586 -8.04 -14.61 -16.90
N LEU A 587 -8.84 -13.88 -16.13
CA LEU A 587 -8.32 -12.98 -15.09
C LEU A 587 -7.69 -13.77 -13.93
N ASP A 588 -8.23 -14.94 -13.57
CA ASP A 588 -7.64 -15.82 -12.56
C ASP A 588 -6.29 -16.40 -13.05
N ARG A 589 -6.19 -16.79 -14.32
CA ARG A 589 -4.91 -17.15 -14.95
C ARG A 589 -3.89 -16.00 -14.88
N PHE A 590 -4.34 -14.78 -15.13
CA PHE A 590 -3.46 -13.61 -15.02
C PHE A 590 -3.01 -13.34 -13.58
N ARG A 591 -3.86 -13.61 -12.58
CA ARG A 591 -3.49 -13.49 -11.16
C ARG A 591 -2.54 -14.59 -10.69
N ASP A 592 -2.51 -15.75 -11.36
CA ASP A 592 -1.61 -16.85 -11.01
C ASP A 592 -0.17 -16.56 -11.49
N PRO A 593 0.81 -16.45 -10.59
CA PRO A 593 2.20 -16.17 -10.96
C PRO A 593 2.83 -17.26 -11.84
N LYS A 594 2.32 -18.49 -11.76
CA LYS A 594 2.85 -19.65 -12.51
C LYS A 594 2.25 -19.78 -13.90
N ASP A 595 1.11 -19.14 -14.17
CA ASP A 595 0.47 -19.21 -15.50
C ASP A 595 1.31 -18.44 -16.55
N PRO A 596 1.47 -18.98 -17.77
CA PRO A 596 2.20 -18.34 -18.85
C PRO A 596 1.62 -17.01 -19.30
N LEU A 597 0.33 -16.72 -19.06
CA LEU A 597 -0.29 -15.45 -19.40
C LEU A 597 0.32 -14.30 -18.59
N LYS A 598 1.03 -13.41 -19.26
CA LYS A 598 1.81 -12.31 -18.66
C LYS A 598 1.28 -10.91 -19.00
N ILE A 599 0.64 -10.74 -20.15
CA ILE A 599 0.26 -9.44 -20.69
C ILE A 599 -1.24 -9.42 -21.03
N LEU A 600 -1.98 -8.47 -20.48
CA LEU A 600 -3.35 -8.17 -20.86
C LEU A 600 -3.39 -6.95 -21.79
N ILE A 601 -3.98 -7.10 -22.97
CA ILE A 601 -4.19 -6.02 -23.93
C ILE A 601 -5.63 -5.52 -23.77
N VAL A 602 -5.80 -4.24 -23.43
CA VAL A 602 -7.10 -3.65 -23.10
C VAL A 602 -7.29 -2.28 -23.74
N THR A 603 -8.52 -1.81 -23.82
CA THR A 603 -8.86 -0.44 -24.22
C THR A 603 -9.29 0.42 -23.03
N SER A 604 -10.45 0.14 -22.46
CA SER A 604 -11.03 0.80 -21.28
C SER A 604 -11.49 -0.20 -20.23
N LYS A 605 -11.72 -1.45 -20.64
CA LYS A 605 -12.06 -2.54 -19.75
C LYS A 605 -10.86 -2.86 -18.84
N LEU A 606 -11.10 -3.19 -17.60
CA LEU A 606 -10.09 -3.44 -16.55
C LEU A 606 -9.28 -2.22 -16.08
N LEU A 607 -9.48 -1.02 -16.64
CA LEU A 607 -8.89 0.21 -16.09
C LEU A 607 -9.54 0.62 -14.78
N THR A 608 -10.77 0.16 -14.54
CA THR A 608 -11.51 0.35 -13.29
C THR A 608 -12.03 -0.99 -12.78
N GLY A 609 -12.10 -1.16 -11.46
CA GLY A 609 -12.66 -2.35 -10.82
C GLY A 609 -11.79 -3.61 -10.87
N PHE A 610 -10.74 -3.68 -11.68
CA PHE A 610 -9.86 -4.84 -11.76
C PHE A 610 -8.81 -4.82 -10.66
N ASP A 611 -8.72 -5.90 -9.91
CA ASP A 611 -7.71 -6.09 -8.86
C ASP A 611 -6.81 -7.29 -9.20
N ALA A 612 -5.55 -6.97 -9.46
CA ALA A 612 -4.50 -7.95 -9.70
C ALA A 612 -3.17 -7.43 -9.10
N PRO A 613 -2.87 -7.73 -7.85
CA PRO A 613 -1.68 -7.24 -7.17
C PRO A 613 -0.36 -7.56 -7.88
N ILE A 614 -0.31 -8.66 -8.65
CA ILE A 614 0.84 -9.06 -9.47
C ILE A 614 1.13 -8.12 -10.64
N LEU A 615 0.17 -7.26 -11.04
CA LEU A 615 0.34 -6.27 -12.10
C LEU A 615 1.30 -5.17 -11.62
N GLN A 616 2.50 -5.11 -12.19
CA GLN A 616 3.52 -4.11 -11.83
C GLN A 616 3.59 -2.98 -12.86
N VAL A 617 3.50 -3.28 -14.15
CA VAL A 617 3.69 -2.28 -15.21
C VAL A 617 2.44 -2.12 -16.07
N GLN A 618 2.13 -0.85 -16.38
CA GLN A 618 1.11 -0.50 -17.37
C GLN A 618 1.76 0.31 -18.48
N TYR A 619 1.65 -0.21 -19.70
CA TYR A 619 2.09 0.45 -20.92
C TYR A 619 0.93 1.23 -21.51
N LEU A 620 1.07 2.55 -21.64
CA LEU A 620 0.02 3.45 -22.07
C LEU A 620 0.26 3.93 -23.50
N ASP A 621 -0.54 3.41 -24.43
CA ASP A 621 -0.60 3.91 -25.81
C ASP A 621 -2.03 4.40 -26.13
N LYS A 622 -2.57 5.19 -25.22
CA LYS A 622 -3.91 5.77 -25.33
C LYS A 622 -3.97 7.14 -24.67
N PRO A 623 -4.46 8.19 -25.36
CA PRO A 623 -4.69 9.49 -24.74
C PRO A 623 -5.71 9.35 -23.60
N MET A 624 -5.30 9.64 -22.38
CA MET A 624 -6.17 9.65 -21.22
C MET A 624 -6.01 10.94 -20.43
N LYS A 625 -7.06 11.37 -19.71
CA LYS A 625 -7.07 12.61 -18.95
C LYS A 625 -7.77 12.42 -17.61
N ASP A 626 -7.39 13.29 -16.66
CA ASP A 626 -8.07 13.48 -15.37
C ASP A 626 -8.28 12.16 -14.59
N HIS A 627 -9.49 11.98 -14.02
CA HIS A 627 -9.83 10.83 -13.18
C HIS A 627 -9.70 9.46 -13.87
N THR A 628 -9.95 9.39 -15.20
CA THR A 628 -9.79 8.12 -15.94
C THR A 628 -8.34 7.67 -15.95
N LEU A 629 -7.41 8.61 -16.08
CA LEU A 629 -5.98 8.35 -16.00
C LEU A 629 -5.57 7.89 -14.60
N LEU A 630 -6.02 8.60 -13.55
CA LEU A 630 -5.74 8.20 -12.15
C LEU A 630 -6.27 6.79 -11.84
N GLN A 631 -7.49 6.47 -12.29
CA GLN A 631 -8.07 5.14 -12.09
C GLN A 631 -7.27 4.03 -12.80
N ALA A 632 -6.74 4.33 -13.99
CA ALA A 632 -5.93 3.39 -14.75
C ALA A 632 -4.58 3.13 -14.04
N ILE A 633 -3.82 4.18 -13.73
CA ILE A 633 -2.47 4.06 -13.17
C ILE A 633 -2.45 3.43 -11.79
N CYS A 634 -3.49 3.65 -10.97
CA CYS A 634 -3.64 3.05 -9.64
C CYS A 634 -3.92 1.53 -9.65
N ARG A 635 -3.87 0.87 -10.81
CA ARG A 635 -3.92 -0.60 -10.88
C ARG A 635 -2.56 -1.23 -10.60
N THR A 636 -1.48 -0.55 -10.94
CA THR A 636 -0.11 -1.06 -10.77
C THR A 636 0.42 -0.92 -9.35
N ASN A 637 -0.12 0.00 -8.55
CA ASN A 637 0.40 0.33 -7.22
C ASN A 637 -0.14 -0.51 -6.06
N ARG A 638 -0.71 -1.69 -6.36
CA ARG A 638 -1.16 -2.64 -5.33
C ARG A 638 0.01 -3.35 -4.68
N THR A 639 -0.03 -3.50 -3.37
CA THR A 639 0.92 -4.32 -2.63
C THR A 639 0.76 -5.79 -3.00
N TYR A 640 1.85 -6.52 -3.20
CA TYR A 640 1.83 -7.93 -3.59
C TYR A 640 2.77 -8.77 -2.73
N ASP A 641 4.06 -8.58 -2.87
CA ASP A 641 5.11 -9.24 -2.10
C ASP A 641 6.20 -8.23 -1.71
N GLU A 642 7.22 -8.66 -0.98
CA GLU A 642 8.32 -7.80 -0.53
C GLU A 642 9.18 -7.28 -1.70
N GLY A 643 9.17 -7.96 -2.84
CA GLY A 643 9.92 -7.56 -4.04
C GLY A 643 9.24 -6.46 -4.84
N LYS A 644 7.91 -6.32 -4.74
CA LYS A 644 7.16 -5.29 -5.44
C LYS A 644 7.12 -4.00 -4.63
N THR A 645 8.03 -3.09 -4.90
CA THR A 645 8.18 -1.82 -4.16
C THR A 645 7.51 -0.61 -4.82
N PHE A 646 7.07 -0.72 -6.08
CA PHE A 646 6.40 0.36 -6.83
C PHE A 646 5.51 -0.20 -7.95
N GLY A 647 4.58 0.64 -8.43
CA GLY A 647 3.91 0.47 -9.71
C GLY A 647 4.59 1.30 -10.80
N LEU A 648 4.72 0.77 -12.02
CA LEU A 648 5.37 1.43 -13.13
C LEU A 648 4.36 1.78 -14.24
N ILE A 649 4.47 3.00 -14.74
CA ILE A 649 3.71 3.48 -15.90
C ILE A 649 4.70 3.86 -16.99
N VAL A 650 4.57 3.24 -18.15
CA VAL A 650 5.37 3.54 -19.36
C VAL A 650 4.47 4.24 -20.36
N ASP A 651 4.79 5.48 -20.69
CA ASP A 651 3.93 6.38 -21.49
C ASP A 651 4.52 6.60 -22.88
N TYR A 652 3.83 6.12 -23.93
CA TYR A 652 4.20 6.28 -25.34
C TYR A 652 3.58 7.51 -26.02
N ILE A 653 2.74 8.27 -25.31
CA ILE A 653 1.96 9.38 -25.89
C ILE A 653 2.36 10.75 -25.31
N GLY A 654 3.13 10.76 -24.22
CA GLY A 654 3.49 12.01 -23.54
C GLY A 654 2.33 12.58 -22.72
N ILE A 655 1.58 11.73 -22.00
CA ILE A 655 0.49 12.15 -21.10
C ILE A 655 0.97 12.58 -19.71
N PHE A 656 2.27 12.55 -19.48
CA PHE A 656 2.89 12.85 -18.17
C PHE A 656 2.45 14.19 -17.58
N ASP A 657 2.33 15.24 -18.39
CA ASP A 657 1.78 16.54 -17.94
C ASP A 657 0.33 16.44 -17.43
N ASN A 658 -0.46 15.52 -18.00
CA ASN A 658 -1.82 15.27 -17.53
C ASN A 658 -1.84 14.44 -16.25
N VAL A 659 -0.87 13.52 -16.07
CA VAL A 659 -0.67 12.79 -14.80
C VAL A 659 -0.30 13.77 -13.70
N ALA A 660 0.67 14.63 -13.94
CA ALA A 660 1.05 15.68 -13.00
C ALA A 660 -0.16 16.53 -12.59
N LYS A 661 -0.96 17.00 -13.54
CA LYS A 661 -2.18 17.77 -13.26
C LYS A 661 -3.24 16.97 -12.53
N ALA A 662 -3.43 15.70 -12.85
CA ALA A 662 -4.40 14.82 -12.20
C ALA A 662 -4.00 14.46 -10.76
N LEU A 663 -2.70 14.35 -10.47
CA LEU A 663 -2.14 14.19 -9.13
C LEU A 663 -2.05 15.51 -8.36
N HIS A 664 -2.07 16.66 -9.03
CA HIS A 664 -2.03 18.01 -8.43
C HIS A 664 -3.25 18.37 -7.57
N PHE A 665 -4.27 17.54 -7.54
CA PHE A 665 -5.29 17.65 -6.50
C PHE A 665 -4.71 17.41 -5.09
N ASP A 666 -3.45 16.97 -5.00
CA ASP A 666 -2.72 16.82 -3.75
C ASP A 666 -1.25 17.25 -3.94
N ASP A 667 -0.96 18.57 -3.85
CA ASP A 667 0.38 19.17 -4.04
C ASP A 667 1.50 18.51 -3.20
N LYS A 668 1.15 17.90 -2.08
CA LYS A 668 2.10 17.17 -1.23
C LYS A 668 2.50 15.80 -1.82
N THR A 669 1.69 15.25 -2.69
CA THR A 669 1.85 13.86 -3.19
C THR A 669 2.91 13.73 -4.28
N MET A 670 3.03 14.73 -5.14
CA MET A 670 4.08 14.76 -6.18
C MET A 670 5.49 14.72 -5.58
N LYS A 671 5.68 15.34 -4.42
CA LYS A 671 6.98 15.41 -3.72
C LYS A 671 7.43 14.03 -3.24
N ALA A 672 6.54 13.18 -2.74
CA ALA A 672 6.89 11.84 -2.23
C ALA A 672 7.28 10.82 -3.31
N VAL A 673 6.82 11.01 -4.55
CA VAL A 673 7.16 10.10 -5.66
C VAL A 673 8.57 10.35 -6.19
N ILE A 674 9.07 11.59 -6.10
CA ILE A 674 10.34 12.02 -6.69
C ILE A 674 11.51 11.89 -5.69
N THR A 675 11.29 12.06 -4.39
CA THR A 675 12.33 12.30 -3.38
C THR A 675 13.28 11.12 -3.12
N ASN A 676 12.83 9.87 -3.21
CA ASN A 676 13.67 8.70 -2.91
C ASN A 676 14.64 8.28 -4.04
N LEU A 677 14.43 8.73 -5.28
CA LEU A 677 15.28 8.31 -6.41
C LEU A 677 16.63 9.05 -6.45
N GLU A 678 16.69 10.29 -6.03
CA GLU A 678 17.90 11.12 -6.17
C GLU A 678 19.07 10.67 -5.28
N GLN A 679 18.77 10.26 -4.05
CA GLN A 679 19.80 9.71 -3.16
C GLN A 679 20.38 8.40 -3.71
N VAL A 680 19.52 7.58 -4.34
CA VAL A 680 19.95 6.33 -4.96
C VAL A 680 20.80 6.57 -6.22
N LYS A 681 20.54 7.63 -7.00
CA LYS A 681 21.34 8.02 -8.16
C LYS A 681 22.79 8.36 -7.81
N GLN A 682 23.01 9.04 -6.71
CA GLN A 682 24.36 9.42 -6.25
C GLN A 682 25.23 8.21 -5.88
N GLN A 683 24.62 7.08 -5.57
CA GLN A 683 25.33 5.84 -5.22
C GLN A 683 25.88 5.10 -6.45
N VAL A 684 25.27 5.27 -7.64
CA VAL A 684 25.65 4.52 -8.84
C VAL A 684 27.14 4.63 -9.20
N PRO A 685 27.76 5.84 -9.27
CA PRO A 685 29.18 5.95 -9.61
C PRO A 685 30.08 5.23 -8.61
N VAL A 686 29.77 5.33 -7.31
CA VAL A 686 30.57 4.74 -6.22
C VAL A 686 30.46 3.22 -6.27
N LEU A 687 29.26 2.66 -6.39
CA LEU A 687 29.03 1.23 -6.47
C LEU A 687 29.63 0.63 -7.75
N MET A 688 29.54 1.35 -8.85
CA MET A 688 30.17 0.96 -10.10
C MET A 688 31.69 0.88 -9.95
N GLN A 689 32.30 1.89 -9.35
CA GLN A 689 33.73 1.93 -9.10
C GLN A 689 34.16 0.81 -8.15
N ASN A 690 33.42 0.53 -7.11
CA ASN A 690 33.69 -0.58 -6.18
C ASN A 690 33.70 -1.94 -6.92
N CYS A 691 32.72 -2.19 -7.78
CA CYS A 691 32.68 -3.43 -8.56
C CYS A 691 33.84 -3.49 -9.59
N LEU A 692 34.20 -2.40 -10.24
CA LEU A 692 35.25 -2.37 -11.23
C LEU A 692 36.66 -2.50 -10.61
N ALA A 693 36.83 -2.10 -9.36
CA ALA A 693 38.11 -2.19 -8.65
C ALA A 693 38.65 -3.63 -8.51
N TYR A 694 37.79 -4.65 -8.59
CA TYR A 694 38.23 -6.05 -8.62
C TYR A 694 38.95 -6.44 -9.91
N PHE A 695 38.77 -5.66 -10.99
CA PHE A 695 39.22 -5.99 -12.35
C PHE A 695 40.24 -4.96 -12.90
N ASP A 696 41.04 -4.42 -12.03
CA ASP A 696 42.07 -3.42 -12.43
C ASP A 696 43.05 -4.05 -13.41
N GLY A 697 43.21 -3.42 -14.57
CA GLY A 697 44.07 -3.90 -15.65
C GLY A 697 43.44 -4.90 -16.64
N VAL A 698 42.18 -5.28 -16.47
CA VAL A 698 41.46 -6.14 -17.43
C VAL A 698 40.93 -5.31 -18.59
N ASP A 699 41.24 -5.75 -19.83
CA ASP A 699 40.66 -5.15 -21.03
C ASP A 699 39.19 -5.61 -21.19
N ARG A 700 38.27 -4.71 -20.88
CA ARG A 700 36.82 -4.97 -20.91
C ARG A 700 36.23 -4.97 -22.32
N THR A 701 37.02 -4.64 -23.34
CA THR A 701 36.60 -4.67 -24.75
C THR A 701 36.73 -6.06 -25.38
N VAL A 702 37.47 -6.98 -24.72
CA VAL A 702 37.61 -8.36 -25.17
C VAL A 702 36.29 -9.12 -24.95
N VAL A 703 35.68 -9.52 -26.06
CA VAL A 703 34.39 -10.27 -26.05
C VAL A 703 34.64 -11.77 -26.10
N GLY A 704 33.77 -12.55 -25.45
CA GLY A 704 33.81 -13.98 -25.47
C GLY A 704 34.40 -14.60 -24.21
N TRP A 705 34.76 -15.91 -24.32
CA TRP A 705 35.23 -16.69 -23.18
C TRP A 705 36.61 -16.26 -22.67
N GLU A 706 37.47 -15.72 -23.54
CA GLU A 706 38.78 -15.23 -23.18
C GLU A 706 38.72 -14.05 -22.21
N GLY A 707 37.92 -13.03 -22.53
CA GLY A 707 37.71 -11.87 -21.63
C GLY A 707 37.03 -12.25 -20.29
N LEU A 708 36.16 -13.25 -20.29
CA LEU A 708 35.59 -13.78 -19.05
C LEU A 708 36.61 -14.55 -18.21
N MET A 709 37.55 -15.24 -18.85
CA MET A 709 38.58 -15.99 -18.15
C MET A 709 39.59 -15.03 -17.50
N ASP A 710 39.94 -13.93 -18.15
CA ASP A 710 40.81 -12.89 -17.59
C ASP A 710 40.13 -12.22 -16.37
N ALA A 711 38.83 -11.92 -16.46
CA ALA A 711 38.05 -11.42 -15.32
C ALA A 711 37.98 -12.43 -14.16
N GLN A 712 37.77 -13.73 -14.46
CA GLN A 712 37.73 -14.77 -13.42
C GLN A 712 39.09 -14.95 -12.73
N ASN A 713 40.20 -14.75 -13.44
CA ASN A 713 41.57 -14.82 -12.88
C ASN A 713 41.79 -13.70 -11.82
N CYS A 714 41.10 -12.57 -11.95
CA CYS A 714 41.12 -11.50 -10.93
C CYS A 714 40.36 -11.86 -9.64
N LEU A 715 39.57 -12.96 -9.65
CA LEU A 715 38.81 -13.46 -8.53
C LEU A 715 39.33 -14.85 -8.09
N PRO A 716 40.55 -14.96 -7.59
CA PRO A 716 41.28 -16.26 -7.46
C PRO A 716 40.76 -17.14 -6.34
N THR A 717 39.98 -16.60 -5.39
CA THR A 717 39.48 -17.36 -4.23
C THR A 717 37.96 -17.22 -4.12
N ASN A 718 37.30 -18.24 -3.52
CA ASN A 718 35.88 -18.15 -3.27
C ASN A 718 35.49 -16.94 -2.40
N LYS A 719 36.39 -16.52 -1.49
CA LYS A 719 36.19 -15.32 -0.68
C LYS A 719 36.08 -14.06 -1.54
N VAL A 720 37.04 -13.87 -2.47
CA VAL A 720 37.02 -12.69 -3.39
C VAL A 720 35.82 -12.76 -4.34
N LYS A 721 35.42 -13.96 -4.79
CA LYS A 721 34.19 -14.14 -5.58
C LYS A 721 32.94 -13.78 -4.80
N ASP A 722 32.88 -14.15 -3.52
CA ASP A 722 31.75 -13.81 -2.64
C ASP A 722 31.69 -12.31 -2.34
N GLU A 723 32.85 -11.66 -2.14
CA GLU A 723 32.97 -10.21 -1.94
C GLU A 723 32.52 -9.44 -3.19
N PHE A 724 33.07 -9.76 -4.34
CA PHE A 724 32.59 -9.18 -5.62
C PHE A 724 31.11 -9.43 -5.84
N GLY A 725 30.63 -10.65 -5.54
CA GLY A 725 29.23 -11.02 -5.68
C GLY A 725 28.31 -10.19 -4.76
N ALA A 726 28.77 -9.79 -3.58
CA ALA A 726 28.02 -8.90 -2.67
C ALA A 726 27.94 -7.48 -3.25
N ASP A 727 29.06 -6.90 -3.67
CA ASP A 727 29.12 -5.57 -4.28
C ASP A 727 28.30 -5.50 -5.57
N TYR A 728 28.39 -6.54 -6.40
CA TYR A 728 27.59 -6.59 -7.63
C TYR A 728 26.08 -6.68 -7.34
N ARG A 729 25.63 -7.44 -6.36
CA ARG A 729 24.21 -7.51 -5.99
C ARG A 729 23.69 -6.16 -5.49
N LEU A 730 24.50 -5.42 -4.73
CA LEU A 730 24.16 -4.08 -4.30
C LEU A 730 23.99 -3.14 -5.49
N LEU A 731 24.98 -3.11 -6.40
CA LEU A 731 24.91 -2.37 -7.65
C LEU A 731 23.68 -2.78 -8.49
N HIS A 732 23.43 -4.08 -8.61
CA HIS A 732 22.27 -4.63 -9.34
C HIS A 732 20.94 -4.16 -8.76
N ASN A 733 20.78 -4.15 -7.45
CA ASN A 733 19.56 -3.66 -6.78
C ASN A 733 19.36 -2.15 -7.02
N VAL A 734 20.42 -1.36 -6.89
CA VAL A 734 20.39 0.07 -7.19
C VAL A 734 20.11 0.31 -8.67
N TRP A 735 20.73 -0.44 -9.56
CA TRP A 735 20.48 -0.39 -11.00
C TRP A 735 19.02 -0.66 -11.34
N ASN A 736 18.45 -1.73 -10.79
CA ASN A 736 17.03 -2.07 -11.00
C ASN A 736 16.07 -1.04 -10.41
N ALA A 737 16.44 -0.43 -9.28
CA ALA A 737 15.65 0.63 -8.66
C ALA A 737 15.62 1.91 -9.50
N LEU A 738 16.72 2.22 -10.18
CA LEU A 738 16.86 3.42 -11.04
C LEU A 738 16.50 3.17 -12.50
N SER A 739 16.59 1.93 -12.97
CA SER A 739 16.29 1.64 -14.37
C SER A 739 14.83 1.97 -14.69
N PRO A 740 14.56 2.80 -15.71
CA PRO A 740 15.42 3.19 -16.87
C PRO A 740 15.97 4.61 -16.86
N ASP A 741 16.41 5.10 -15.72
CA ASP A 741 16.89 6.49 -15.60
C ASP A 741 18.14 6.77 -16.48
N SER A 742 18.20 7.95 -17.07
CA SER A 742 19.33 8.39 -17.93
C SER A 742 20.67 8.44 -17.20
N VAL A 743 20.70 8.57 -15.87
CA VAL A 743 21.92 8.49 -15.05
C VAL A 743 22.68 7.17 -15.25
N LEU A 744 21.98 6.11 -15.65
CA LEU A 744 22.58 4.79 -15.89
C LEU A 744 23.29 4.67 -17.25
N ILE A 745 22.98 5.53 -18.22
CA ILE A 745 23.50 5.45 -19.59
C ILE A 745 25.04 5.43 -19.63
N PRO A 746 25.76 6.34 -18.92
CA PRO A 746 27.23 6.33 -18.94
C PRO A 746 27.85 5.05 -18.40
N PHE A 747 27.14 4.32 -17.58
CA PHE A 747 27.59 3.10 -16.88
C PHE A 747 27.06 1.80 -17.49
N SER A 748 26.23 1.87 -18.52
CA SER A 748 25.51 0.69 -19.05
C SER A 748 26.43 -0.38 -19.60
N ALA A 749 27.50 0.00 -20.30
CA ALA A 749 28.49 -0.92 -20.85
C ALA A 749 29.24 -1.68 -19.73
N ASP A 750 29.71 -0.96 -18.72
CA ASP A 750 30.40 -1.52 -17.57
C ASP A 750 29.48 -2.43 -16.75
N TYR A 751 28.23 -1.99 -16.54
CA TYR A 751 27.24 -2.82 -15.86
C TYR A 751 26.93 -4.14 -16.59
N GLN A 752 26.76 -4.08 -17.91
CA GLN A 752 26.55 -5.28 -18.73
C GLN A 752 27.74 -6.24 -18.65
N TRP A 753 28.94 -5.70 -18.69
CA TRP A 753 30.16 -6.50 -18.54
C TRP A 753 30.24 -7.14 -17.14
N LEU A 754 30.06 -6.38 -16.07
CA LEU A 754 30.03 -6.89 -14.69
C LEU A 754 28.93 -7.95 -14.50
N SER A 755 27.77 -7.80 -15.14
CA SER A 755 26.69 -8.78 -15.12
C SER A 755 27.10 -10.12 -15.72
N LYS A 756 27.82 -10.09 -16.84
CA LYS A 756 28.36 -11.29 -17.48
C LYS A 756 29.41 -11.98 -16.58
N VAL A 757 30.32 -11.22 -15.98
CA VAL A 757 31.32 -11.75 -15.05
C VAL A 757 30.65 -12.37 -13.84
N TYR A 758 29.68 -11.70 -13.22
CA TYR A 758 28.94 -12.23 -12.08
C TYR A 758 28.21 -13.54 -12.41
N GLN A 759 27.54 -13.62 -13.56
CA GLN A 759 26.87 -14.83 -14.01
C GLN A 759 27.84 -16.00 -14.21
N SER A 760 29.07 -15.71 -14.67
CA SER A 760 30.09 -16.72 -14.91
C SER A 760 30.68 -17.37 -13.64
N ILE A 761 30.58 -16.67 -12.50
CA ILE A 761 31.12 -17.12 -11.21
C ILE A 761 30.03 -17.58 -10.21
N LYS A 762 28.76 -17.37 -10.53
CA LYS A 762 27.64 -17.73 -9.65
C LYS A 762 27.58 -19.25 -9.47
N PRO A 763 27.47 -19.79 -8.25
CA PRO A 763 27.29 -21.21 -8.03
C PRO A 763 26.05 -21.73 -8.79
N MET A 764 26.16 -22.86 -9.47
CA MET A 764 25.03 -23.49 -10.15
C MET A 764 24.02 -23.95 -9.10
N ASP A 765 22.91 -23.22 -9.00
CA ASP A 765 21.75 -23.68 -8.25
C ASP A 765 20.96 -24.64 -9.15
N ASN A 766 20.76 -25.88 -8.71
CA ASN A 766 20.23 -27.00 -9.51
C ASN A 766 18.72 -26.89 -9.81
N SER A 767 18.12 -25.70 -9.73
CA SER A 767 16.71 -25.49 -10.00
C SER A 767 16.48 -24.45 -11.11
N GLY A 768 16.36 -24.93 -12.34
CA GLY A 768 15.71 -24.18 -13.43
C GLY A 768 16.52 -23.06 -14.14
N GLY A 769 17.70 -22.69 -13.66
CA GLY A 769 18.47 -21.56 -14.19
C GLY A 769 19.17 -21.80 -15.57
N LEU A 770 19.37 -23.05 -15.98
CA LEU A 770 20.14 -23.39 -17.20
C LEU A 770 19.45 -22.99 -18.52
N ILE A 771 18.13 -22.98 -18.56
CA ILE A 771 17.37 -22.63 -19.79
C ILE A 771 17.38 -21.11 -20.02
N TRP A 772 17.38 -20.31 -18.97
CA TRP A 772 17.34 -18.84 -19.05
C TRP A 772 18.71 -18.22 -19.34
N ALA A 773 19.80 -18.79 -18.84
CA ALA A 773 21.16 -18.31 -19.13
C ALA A 773 21.53 -18.51 -20.62
N ALA A 774 21.13 -19.64 -21.21
CA ALA A 774 21.40 -19.93 -22.62
C ALA A 774 20.51 -19.14 -23.59
N LEU A 775 19.24 -18.88 -23.24
CA LEU A 775 18.33 -18.05 -24.01
C LEU A 775 18.63 -16.56 -23.88
N GLY A 776 18.99 -16.08 -22.69
CA GLY A 776 19.30 -14.68 -22.44
C GLY A 776 20.57 -14.22 -23.17
N ALA A 777 21.62 -15.03 -23.21
CA ALA A 777 22.86 -14.70 -23.93
C ALA A 777 22.65 -14.67 -25.46
N LYS A 778 21.95 -15.65 -26.02
CA LYS A 778 21.64 -15.69 -27.47
C LYS A 778 20.67 -14.57 -27.89
N THR A 779 19.73 -14.21 -27.05
CA THR A 779 18.77 -13.14 -27.34
C THR A 779 19.46 -11.76 -27.28
N MET A 780 20.42 -11.57 -26.38
CA MET A 780 21.23 -10.33 -26.33
C MET A 780 22.17 -10.20 -27.54
N GLU A 781 22.78 -11.25 -28.01
CA GLU A 781 23.63 -11.24 -29.22
C GLU A 781 22.83 -10.87 -30.48
N LEU A 782 21.63 -11.42 -30.64
CA LEU A 782 20.71 -11.08 -31.75
C LEU A 782 20.16 -9.66 -31.69
N ILE A 783 20.02 -9.07 -30.50
CA ILE A 783 19.55 -7.70 -30.33
C ILE A 783 20.67 -6.70 -30.65
N HIS A 784 21.95 -7.03 -30.34
CA HIS A 784 23.08 -6.14 -30.65
C HIS A 784 23.43 -6.04 -32.14
N GLU A 785 23.06 -7.02 -32.95
CA GLU A 785 23.33 -7.03 -34.40
C GLU A 785 22.31 -6.25 -35.23
N ASN A 786 21.14 -5.87 -34.70
CA ASN A 786 20.01 -5.31 -35.46
C ASN A 786 19.43 -3.99 -34.93
N ILE A 787 20.15 -3.23 -34.12
CA ILE A 787 19.68 -1.90 -33.68
C ILE A 787 20.30 -0.81 -34.55
N GLU A 788 19.60 -0.39 -35.63
CA GLU A 788 19.69 1.00 -36.06
C GLU A 788 18.71 1.82 -35.22
N VAL A 789 19.26 2.48 -34.21
CA VAL A 789 18.53 3.34 -33.31
C VAL A 789 18.27 4.66 -34.01
N GLY A 790 17.03 4.92 -34.42
CA GLY A 790 16.57 6.29 -34.52
C GLY A 790 16.59 6.89 -33.11
N GLU A 791 17.12 8.08 -32.96
CA GLU A 791 17.42 8.75 -31.71
C GLU A 791 16.23 8.69 -30.75
N VAL A 792 16.43 8.08 -29.59
CA VAL A 792 15.53 8.18 -28.44
C VAL A 792 15.90 9.49 -27.76
N HIS A 793 15.05 10.49 -27.87
CA HIS A 793 15.21 11.72 -27.12
C HIS A 793 14.78 11.48 -25.68
N ASP A 794 15.74 11.23 -24.80
CA ASP A 794 15.61 11.36 -23.35
C ASP A 794 15.59 12.85 -23.00
N ASP A 795 14.46 13.53 -23.22
CA ASP A 795 14.27 14.93 -22.84
C ASP A 795 13.65 15.07 -21.42
N GLU A 796 14.23 14.45 -20.42
CA GLU A 796 14.12 14.93 -19.05
C GLU A 796 15.41 14.62 -18.27
N GLU A 797 16.40 15.50 -18.42
CA GLU A 797 17.51 15.64 -17.48
C GLU A 797 16.97 16.01 -16.10
N ILE A 798 16.98 15.06 -15.17
CA ILE A 798 16.87 15.35 -13.74
C ILE A 798 18.26 15.78 -13.29
N LEU A 799 18.50 17.10 -13.31
CA LEU A 799 19.77 17.70 -12.93
C LEU A 799 19.89 17.82 -11.41
N THR A 800 20.89 17.17 -10.84
CA THR A 800 21.41 17.53 -9.51
C THR A 800 22.14 18.86 -9.65
N MET A 801 21.53 19.98 -9.24
CA MET A 801 22.12 21.30 -9.43
C MET A 801 23.22 21.58 -8.41
N THR A 802 24.47 21.59 -8.89
CA THR A 802 25.59 22.25 -8.19
C THR A 802 25.54 23.76 -8.43
N ALA A 803 26.21 24.55 -7.58
CA ALA A 803 26.25 26.01 -7.72
C ALA A 803 26.73 26.48 -9.09
N ASP A 804 27.69 25.75 -9.70
CA ASP A 804 28.27 26.06 -11.03
C ASP A 804 27.25 25.77 -12.16
N MET A 805 26.44 24.73 -12.05
CA MET A 805 25.37 24.41 -13.01
C MET A 805 24.23 25.44 -12.98
N ILE A 806 23.96 26.01 -11.81
CA ILE A 806 22.97 27.10 -11.67
C ILE A 806 23.40 28.32 -12.46
N ASP A 807 24.69 28.68 -12.43
CA ASP A 807 25.24 29.82 -13.19
C ASP A 807 25.23 29.57 -14.70
N GLU A 808 25.46 28.35 -15.16
CA GLU A 808 25.37 27.96 -16.57
C GLU A 808 23.90 27.94 -17.06
N PHE A 809 22.99 27.47 -16.23
CA PHE A 809 21.55 27.46 -16.51
C PHE A 809 20.99 28.89 -16.65
N ILE A 810 21.44 29.85 -15.83
CA ILE A 810 21.04 31.26 -15.94
C ILE A 810 21.43 31.85 -17.30
N ARG A 811 22.54 31.40 -17.88
CA ARG A 811 23.08 31.97 -19.16
C ARG A 811 22.36 31.43 -20.41
N ASN A 812 21.72 30.26 -20.35
CA ASN A 812 21.29 29.51 -21.54
C ASN A 812 19.77 29.40 -21.77
N GLN A 813 18.89 30.01 -20.93
CA GLN A 813 17.45 29.77 -21.06
C GLN A 813 16.59 30.86 -21.69
N THR A 814 15.70 30.45 -22.60
CA THR A 814 14.71 31.28 -23.29
C THR A 814 13.29 31.23 -22.70
N ASP A 815 12.96 30.30 -21.81
CA ASP A 815 11.62 30.18 -21.20
C ASP A 815 11.68 30.20 -19.65
N SER A 816 11.45 31.40 -19.09
CA SER A 816 11.59 31.68 -17.67
C SER A 816 10.55 30.96 -16.76
N LYS A 817 9.36 30.58 -17.28
CA LYS A 817 8.30 29.90 -16.48
C LYS A 817 8.60 28.44 -16.21
N LYS A 818 9.10 27.72 -17.23
CA LYS A 818 9.50 26.30 -17.07
C LYS A 818 10.73 26.18 -16.18
N ALA A 819 11.68 27.10 -16.37
CA ALA A 819 12.89 27.18 -15.56
C ALA A 819 12.61 27.44 -14.08
N ALA A 820 11.76 28.41 -13.77
CA ALA A 820 11.37 28.74 -12.41
C ALA A 820 10.74 27.54 -11.69
N LYS A 821 9.86 26.81 -12.37
CA LYS A 821 9.18 25.65 -11.77
C LYS A 821 10.13 24.50 -11.46
N LYS A 822 11.16 24.27 -12.30
CA LYS A 822 12.16 23.24 -12.09
C LYS A 822 13.06 23.55 -10.88
N VAL A 823 13.55 24.80 -10.79
CA VAL A 823 14.37 25.26 -9.64
C VAL A 823 13.58 25.24 -8.33
N GLU A 824 12.32 25.63 -8.38
CA GLU A 824 11.44 25.61 -7.22
C GLU A 824 11.26 24.19 -6.65
N ILE A 825 11.03 23.18 -7.50
CA ILE A 825 10.85 21.79 -7.11
C ILE A 825 12.10 21.25 -6.40
N ASP A 826 13.30 21.50 -6.97
CA ASP A 826 14.57 21.05 -6.39
C ASP A 826 14.87 21.73 -5.04
N LEU A 827 14.54 23.01 -4.93
CA LEU A 827 14.72 23.76 -3.69
C LEU A 827 13.82 23.26 -2.56
N VAL A 828 12.54 22.99 -2.88
CA VAL A 828 11.61 22.41 -1.91
C VAL A 828 12.08 21.05 -1.44
N ARG A 829 12.60 20.21 -2.33
CA ARG A 829 13.14 18.90 -1.97
C ARG A 829 14.26 19.03 -0.94
N LYS A 830 15.28 19.87 -1.23
CA LYS A 830 16.41 20.09 -0.31
C LYS A 830 16.00 20.64 1.06
N ILE A 831 15.00 21.53 1.08
CA ILE A 831 14.46 22.05 2.35
C ILE A 831 13.76 20.95 3.15
N LEU A 832 13.07 20.02 2.48
CA LEU A 832 12.38 18.91 3.14
C LEU A 832 13.34 17.81 3.64
N GLU A 833 14.41 17.52 2.88
CA GLU A 833 15.46 16.57 3.26
C GLU A 833 16.17 16.97 4.56
N HIS A 834 16.24 18.27 4.83
CA HIS A 834 16.91 18.85 6.01
C HIS A 834 15.94 19.64 6.90
N SER A 835 14.68 19.20 6.97
CA SER A 835 13.59 19.90 7.71
C SER A 835 13.87 20.14 9.19
N ASP A 836 14.75 19.35 9.80
CA ASP A 836 15.14 19.48 11.20
C ASP A 836 16.27 20.50 11.43
N ASP A 837 16.91 20.99 10.35
CA ASP A 837 17.96 22.01 10.43
C ASP A 837 17.37 23.43 10.39
N PRO A 838 17.65 24.28 11.40
CA PRO A 838 17.13 25.66 11.45
C PRO A 838 17.49 26.54 10.24
N LYS A 839 18.58 26.22 9.53
CA LYS A 839 18.98 26.93 8.30
C LYS A 839 17.99 26.63 7.17
N PHE A 840 17.63 25.34 6.99
CA PHE A 840 16.67 24.92 5.97
C PHE A 840 15.24 25.34 6.29
N GLN A 841 14.85 25.41 7.55
CA GLN A 841 13.56 25.99 7.95
C GLN A 841 13.42 27.45 7.53
N LYS A 842 14.48 28.27 7.73
CA LYS A 842 14.51 29.67 7.28
C LYS A 842 14.46 29.81 5.74
N LEU A 843 15.07 28.86 5.01
CA LEU A 843 14.99 28.81 3.55
C LEU A 843 13.58 28.46 3.09
N GLY A 844 12.88 27.59 3.79
CA GLY A 844 11.47 27.28 3.56
C GLY A 844 10.56 28.51 3.72
N GLU A 845 10.74 29.26 4.82
CA GLU A 845 9.99 30.51 5.03
C GLU A 845 10.26 31.56 3.93
N LYS A 846 11.51 31.67 3.47
CA LYS A 846 11.84 32.59 2.36
C LYS A 846 11.16 32.14 1.05
N LEU A 847 11.13 30.84 0.77
CA LEU A 847 10.51 30.29 -0.43
C LEU A 847 9.00 30.54 -0.44
N GLU A 848 8.32 30.33 0.68
CA GLU A 848 6.87 30.59 0.79
C GLU A 848 6.54 32.07 0.56
N ARG A 849 7.29 32.99 1.16
CA ARG A 849 7.10 34.45 0.89
C ARG A 849 7.31 34.80 -0.57
N LEU A 850 8.27 34.17 -1.22
CA LEU A 850 8.57 34.39 -2.64
C LEU A 850 7.42 33.90 -3.55
N ARG A 851 6.81 32.78 -3.20
CA ARG A 851 5.61 32.24 -3.84
C ARG A 851 4.42 33.17 -3.70
N GLU A 852 4.14 33.61 -2.48
CA GLU A 852 3.07 34.55 -2.23
C GLU A 852 3.22 35.85 -3.04
N GLN A 853 4.43 36.40 -3.13
CA GLN A 853 4.70 37.60 -3.91
C GLN A 853 4.49 37.37 -5.42
N HIS A 854 4.86 36.20 -5.94
CA HIS A 854 4.62 35.87 -7.34
C HIS A 854 3.14 35.62 -7.64
N GLU A 855 2.42 34.93 -6.78
CA GLU A 855 0.98 34.67 -6.91
C GLU A 855 0.15 35.96 -6.81
N GLN A 856 0.56 36.91 -5.98
CA GLN A 856 -0.04 38.24 -5.86
C GLN A 856 0.33 39.20 -7.01
N GLY A 857 1.20 38.75 -7.94
CA GLY A 857 1.64 39.56 -9.08
C GLY A 857 2.62 40.68 -8.71
N LEU A 858 3.20 40.65 -7.51
CA LEU A 858 4.16 41.64 -7.02
C LEU A 858 5.53 41.50 -7.66
N ILE A 859 5.87 40.29 -8.13
CA ILE A 859 7.07 39.98 -8.91
C ILE A 859 6.71 39.22 -10.20
N ASN A 860 7.40 39.47 -11.27
CA ASN A 860 7.19 38.76 -12.54
C ASN A 860 7.93 37.43 -12.57
N SER A 861 7.65 36.57 -13.58
CA SER A 861 8.22 35.24 -13.67
C SER A 861 9.74 35.20 -13.83
N VAL A 862 10.35 36.26 -14.37
CA VAL A 862 11.83 36.37 -14.53
C VAL A 862 12.46 36.73 -13.19
N GLU A 863 11.88 37.66 -12.46
CA GLU A 863 12.31 38.03 -11.10
C GLU A 863 12.12 36.86 -10.13
N PHE A 864 11.01 36.14 -10.24
CA PHE A 864 10.75 34.94 -9.44
C PHE A 864 11.82 33.88 -9.69
N LEU A 865 12.17 33.58 -10.96
CA LEU A 865 13.24 32.66 -11.30
C LEU A 865 14.57 33.11 -10.70
N LYS A 866 14.91 34.39 -10.78
CA LYS A 866 16.16 34.93 -10.26
C LYS A 866 16.27 34.72 -8.74
N TYR A 867 15.23 35.03 -7.99
CA TYR A 867 15.23 34.84 -6.54
C TYR A 867 15.22 33.36 -6.13
N LEU A 868 14.54 32.49 -6.90
CA LEU A 868 14.61 31.05 -6.70
C LEU A 868 16.02 30.51 -6.87
N LEU A 869 16.76 30.99 -7.87
CA LEU A 869 18.15 30.59 -8.10
C LEU A 869 19.08 31.07 -6.99
N GLU A 870 18.86 32.25 -6.42
CA GLU A 870 19.60 32.74 -5.25
C GLU A 870 19.33 31.86 -4.02
N LEU A 871 18.08 31.48 -3.78
CA LEU A 871 17.69 30.55 -2.70
C LEU A 871 18.27 29.13 -2.91
N ALA A 872 18.34 28.64 -4.15
CA ALA A 872 18.94 27.35 -4.47
C ALA A 872 20.44 27.34 -4.22
N LYS A 873 21.15 28.46 -4.46
CA LYS A 873 22.55 28.62 -4.06
C LYS A 873 22.75 28.60 -2.55
N GLU A 874 21.90 29.34 -1.80
CA GLU A 874 21.95 29.29 -0.32
C GLU A 874 21.70 27.87 0.20
N ALA A 875 20.77 27.11 -0.39
CA ALA A 875 20.49 25.73 0.00
C ALA A 875 21.67 24.78 -0.31
N ALA A 876 22.30 24.92 -1.49
CA ALA A 876 23.48 24.12 -1.86
C ALA A 876 24.70 24.42 -0.98
N GLN A 877 24.86 25.66 -0.53
CA GLN A 877 25.93 26.02 0.42
C GLN A 877 25.63 25.49 1.84
N ALA A 878 24.36 25.56 2.29
CA ALA A 878 23.95 25.01 3.59
C ALA A 878 24.14 23.48 3.65
N GLU A 879 23.89 22.77 2.55
CA GLU A 879 24.08 21.33 2.44
C GLU A 879 25.56 20.90 2.54
N GLN A 880 26.48 21.69 1.99
CA GLN A 880 27.93 21.43 2.11
C GLN A 880 28.46 21.62 3.54
N GLU A 881 27.75 22.35 4.40
CA GLU A 881 28.11 22.60 5.80
C GLU A 881 27.49 21.56 6.76
N VAL A 882 26.59 20.69 6.31
CA VAL A 882 26.01 19.59 7.11
C VAL A 882 26.91 18.37 7.00
N VAL A 883 27.74 18.14 7.98
CA VAL A 883 28.62 16.95 8.09
C VAL A 883 27.92 15.88 8.92
N PRO A 884 27.68 14.67 8.39
CA PRO A 884 27.11 13.57 9.19
C PRO A 884 28.20 12.84 9.96
N GLU A 885 28.51 13.25 11.16
CA GLU A 885 29.59 12.63 11.98
C GLU A 885 29.10 11.76 13.16
N GLU A 886 27.80 11.69 13.49
CA GLU A 886 27.37 11.09 14.78
C GLU A 886 26.89 9.63 14.73
N GLU A 887 26.51 9.03 13.61
CA GLU A 887 25.97 7.66 13.60
C GLU A 887 27.05 6.56 13.57
N ILE A 888 28.24 6.87 13.04
CA ILE A 888 29.32 5.88 12.89
C ILE A 888 29.94 5.49 14.22
N ASP A 889 29.95 6.38 15.19
CA ASP A 889 30.60 6.16 16.50
C ASP A 889 29.81 5.25 17.44
N LYS A 890 28.48 5.21 17.31
CA LYS A 890 27.60 4.44 18.22
C LYS A 890 27.71 2.93 18.01
N GLY A 891 27.78 2.49 16.74
CA GLY A 891 27.93 1.07 16.38
C GLY A 891 29.28 0.51 16.84
N ARG A 892 30.35 1.24 16.60
CA ARG A 892 31.70 0.89 17.08
C ARG A 892 31.79 0.85 18.60
N ALA A 893 31.18 1.80 19.29
CA ALA A 893 31.17 1.86 20.74
C ALA A 893 30.45 0.66 21.35
N ALA A 894 29.26 0.30 20.81
CA ALA A 894 28.47 -0.84 21.27
C ALA A 894 29.19 -2.19 21.06
N LEU A 895 29.81 -2.39 19.90
CA LEU A 895 30.62 -3.58 19.62
C LEU A 895 31.87 -3.64 20.52
N THR A 896 32.52 -2.50 20.78
CA THR A 896 33.68 -2.41 21.68
C THR A 896 33.31 -2.83 23.08
N GLU A 897 32.21 -2.34 23.61
CA GLU A 897 31.71 -2.70 24.96
C GLU A 897 31.35 -4.19 25.06
N LEU A 898 30.67 -4.75 24.02
CA LEU A 898 30.35 -6.17 23.98
C LEU A 898 31.59 -7.04 24.02
N PHE A 899 32.62 -6.76 23.20
CA PHE A 899 33.83 -7.56 23.13
C PHE A 899 34.79 -7.32 24.29
N GLN A 900 34.72 -6.17 24.96
CA GLN A 900 35.41 -5.93 26.24
C GLN A 900 34.87 -6.82 27.35
N GLY A 901 33.57 -7.12 27.37
CA GLY A 901 32.92 -8.03 28.33
C GLY A 901 33.31 -9.50 28.18
N VAL A 902 33.84 -9.89 27.00
CA VAL A 902 34.24 -11.29 26.70
C VAL A 902 35.72 -11.60 27.05
N ARG A 903 36.45 -10.66 27.56
CA ARG A 903 37.87 -10.86 28.00
C ARG A 903 37.96 -11.90 29.12
N ASN A 904 38.51 -13.08 28.78
CA ASN A 904 39.04 -14.02 29.78
C ASN A 904 40.55 -14.22 29.56
N SER A 905 41.26 -14.72 30.60
CA SER A 905 42.72 -14.87 30.62
C SER A 905 43.34 -15.73 29.53
N ASN A 906 42.52 -16.43 28.71
CA ASN A 906 42.94 -17.35 27.68
C ASN A 906 42.75 -16.84 26.22
N THR A 907 42.26 -15.64 26.04
CA THR A 907 42.08 -15.03 24.70
C THR A 907 42.90 -13.77 24.58
N PRO A 908 44.08 -13.79 23.93
CA PRO A 908 44.85 -12.57 23.64
C PRO A 908 44.21 -11.84 22.47
N VAL A 909 43.02 -11.29 22.69
CA VAL A 909 42.28 -10.60 21.60
C VAL A 909 42.38 -9.11 21.80
N ILE A 910 42.87 -8.43 20.80
CA ILE A 910 42.84 -6.99 20.71
C ILE A 910 41.43 -6.59 20.26
N VAL A 911 40.61 -6.15 21.21
CA VAL A 911 39.19 -5.80 20.97
C VAL A 911 39.04 -4.83 19.82
N GLU A 912 39.88 -3.82 19.73
CA GLU A 912 39.88 -2.84 18.61
C GLU A 912 40.01 -3.50 17.24
N ARG A 913 40.85 -4.51 17.10
CA ARG A 913 41.01 -5.23 15.82
C ARG A 913 39.80 -6.07 15.46
N ILE A 914 39.10 -6.64 16.42
CA ILE A 914 37.85 -7.39 16.16
C ILE A 914 36.81 -6.41 15.67
N VAL A 915 36.67 -5.26 16.35
CA VAL A 915 35.69 -4.25 16.01
C VAL A 915 35.99 -3.65 14.64
N ASP A 916 37.27 -3.36 14.34
CA ASP A 916 37.70 -2.85 13.03
C ASP A 916 37.40 -3.87 11.89
N ASP A 917 37.69 -5.14 12.12
CA ASP A 917 37.41 -6.19 11.13
C ASP A 917 35.91 -6.41 10.92
N ILE A 918 35.09 -6.30 11.99
CA ILE A 918 33.63 -6.38 11.90
C ILE A 918 33.10 -5.15 11.16
N ASP A 919 33.52 -3.96 11.55
CA ASP A 919 33.15 -2.70 10.93
C ASP A 919 33.48 -2.72 9.42
N GLY A 920 34.73 -3.12 9.09
CA GLY A 920 35.18 -3.20 7.71
C GLY A 920 34.38 -4.20 6.86
N ILE A 921 34.09 -5.40 7.37
CA ILE A 921 33.37 -6.42 6.59
C ILE A 921 31.87 -6.13 6.51
N VAL A 922 31.28 -5.55 7.57
CA VAL A 922 29.86 -5.18 7.57
C VAL A 922 29.62 -4.05 6.58
N ARG A 923 30.50 -3.04 6.52
CA ARG A 923 30.41 -1.95 5.53
C ARG A 923 30.50 -2.46 4.09
N ILE A 924 31.23 -3.54 3.84
CA ILE A 924 31.35 -4.15 2.49
C ILE A 924 30.08 -4.93 2.11
N VAL A 925 29.43 -5.56 3.07
CA VAL A 925 28.35 -6.54 2.81
C VAL A 925 26.95 -5.91 2.96
N ARG A 926 26.82 -4.83 3.76
CA ARG A 926 25.54 -4.15 3.96
C ARG A 926 25.15 -3.30 2.75
N PHE A 927 23.86 -3.20 2.48
CA PHE A 927 23.22 -2.26 1.56
C PHE A 927 22.01 -1.65 2.23
N ASP A 928 21.54 -0.49 1.79
CA ASP A 928 20.39 0.17 2.42
C ASP A 928 19.15 -0.74 2.40
N GLY A 929 18.59 -0.98 3.60
CA GLY A 929 17.47 -1.88 3.79
C GLY A 929 17.83 -3.36 3.84
N TRP A 930 19.12 -3.72 3.98
CA TRP A 930 19.55 -5.12 4.13
C TRP A 930 18.88 -5.82 5.32
N GLN A 931 18.59 -5.07 6.39
CA GLN A 931 17.87 -5.55 7.58
C GLN A 931 16.46 -6.04 7.26
N ASN A 932 15.85 -5.58 6.18
CA ASN A 932 14.48 -5.91 5.77
C ASN A 932 14.43 -7.11 4.80
N THR A 933 15.58 -7.64 4.39
CA THR A 933 15.66 -8.76 3.43
C THR A 933 16.27 -10.00 4.07
N THR A 934 15.69 -11.17 3.82
CA THR A 934 16.22 -12.46 4.29
C THR A 934 17.63 -12.71 3.75
N SER A 935 17.89 -12.32 2.51
CA SER A 935 19.20 -12.46 1.87
C SER A 935 20.24 -11.52 2.51
N GLY A 936 19.92 -10.26 2.74
CA GLY A 936 20.80 -9.30 3.40
C GLY A 936 21.17 -9.73 4.81
N LYS A 937 20.19 -10.18 5.59
CA LYS A 937 20.41 -10.72 6.94
C LYS A 937 21.34 -11.94 6.93
N GLN A 938 21.17 -12.84 5.96
CA GLN A 938 22.03 -14.04 5.85
C GLN A 938 23.46 -13.68 5.46
N GLU A 939 23.66 -12.71 4.54
CA GLU A 939 24.99 -12.31 4.12
C GLU A 939 25.75 -11.60 5.25
N VAL A 940 25.11 -10.71 6.01
CA VAL A 940 25.72 -10.06 7.17
C VAL A 940 26.02 -11.07 8.27
N LYS A 941 25.13 -12.03 8.54
CA LYS A 941 25.41 -13.14 9.49
C LYS A 941 26.59 -14.00 9.05
N LYS A 942 26.70 -14.27 7.74
CA LYS A 942 27.81 -15.05 7.19
C LYS A 942 29.14 -14.30 7.30
N ALA A 943 29.13 -12.99 6.99
CA ALA A 943 30.27 -12.10 7.14
C ALA A 943 30.73 -12.01 8.59
N LEU A 944 29.83 -11.75 9.53
CA LEU A 944 30.10 -11.72 10.95
C LEU A 944 30.66 -13.06 11.46
N ARG A 945 30.10 -14.17 10.99
CA ARG A 945 30.59 -15.53 11.34
C ARG A 945 32.01 -15.75 10.87
N SER A 946 32.39 -15.26 9.68
CA SER A 946 33.76 -15.38 9.15
C SER A 946 34.77 -14.62 10.01
N VAL A 947 34.38 -13.49 10.59
CA VAL A 947 35.24 -12.72 11.51
C VAL A 947 35.26 -13.38 12.88
N VAL A 948 34.13 -13.49 13.54
CA VAL A 948 34.04 -13.90 14.96
C VAL A 948 34.43 -15.38 15.16
N TRP A 949 33.86 -16.28 14.33
CA TRP A 949 34.05 -17.73 14.54
C TRP A 949 35.28 -18.32 13.83
N VAL A 950 35.60 -17.78 12.61
CA VAL A 950 36.69 -18.36 11.82
C VAL A 950 38.01 -17.63 12.08
N LYS A 951 38.03 -16.29 11.95
CA LYS A 951 39.27 -15.52 12.13
C LYS A 951 39.71 -15.44 13.61
N TYR A 952 38.79 -15.11 14.50
CA TYR A 952 39.07 -14.93 15.93
C TYR A 952 38.75 -16.14 16.80
N LYS A 953 38.15 -17.19 16.24
CA LYS A 953 37.81 -18.48 16.89
C LYS A 953 36.93 -18.31 18.14
N LEU A 954 36.20 -17.21 18.25
CA LEU A 954 35.22 -16.96 19.32
C LEU A 954 33.91 -17.67 18.96
N LYS A 955 33.75 -18.94 19.37
CA LYS A 955 32.57 -19.78 19.04
C LYS A 955 31.47 -19.68 20.10
N ASP A 956 31.35 -18.53 20.76
CA ASP A 956 30.28 -18.27 21.69
C ASP A 956 29.04 -17.77 20.90
N LYS A 957 27.95 -18.52 21.02
CA LYS A 957 26.72 -18.22 20.30
C LYS A 957 26.04 -16.98 20.82
N ASP A 958 26.04 -16.76 22.13
CA ASP A 958 25.37 -15.59 22.74
C ASP A 958 26.09 -14.28 22.38
N VAL A 959 27.44 -14.33 22.33
CA VAL A 959 28.25 -13.20 21.86
C VAL A 959 28.02 -12.92 20.39
N PHE A 960 27.92 -13.97 19.57
CA PHE A 960 27.63 -13.84 18.15
C PHE A 960 26.25 -13.20 17.92
N ASP A 961 25.23 -13.71 18.59
CA ASP A 961 23.85 -13.23 18.43
C ASP A 961 23.72 -11.77 18.91
N LYS A 962 24.41 -11.39 20.00
CA LYS A 962 24.47 -9.99 20.45
C LYS A 962 25.23 -9.09 19.48
N ALA A 963 26.36 -9.54 18.97
CA ALA A 963 27.14 -8.78 17.98
C ALA A 963 26.31 -8.57 16.69
N TYR A 964 25.60 -9.61 16.27
CA TYR A 964 24.70 -9.51 15.11
C TYR A 964 23.55 -8.50 15.38
N ALA A 965 22.94 -8.55 16.56
CA ALA A 965 21.89 -7.61 16.95
C ALA A 965 22.41 -6.15 16.95
N TYR A 966 23.63 -5.89 17.42
CA TYR A 966 24.23 -4.55 17.38
C TYR A 966 24.54 -4.10 15.93
N ILE A 967 24.99 -5.03 15.08
CA ILE A 967 25.21 -4.72 13.65
C ILE A 967 23.86 -4.42 12.98
N GLU A 968 22.85 -5.20 13.24
CA GLU A 968 21.50 -4.99 12.68
C GLU A 968 20.89 -3.66 13.17
N GLN A 969 21.32 -3.16 14.33
CA GLN A 969 20.84 -1.90 14.91
C GLN A 969 21.62 -0.64 14.46
N TYR A 970 22.95 -0.73 14.31
CA TYR A 970 23.80 0.45 14.14
C TYR A 970 24.46 0.54 12.76
N TYR A 971 24.30 -0.47 11.92
CA TYR A 971 24.86 -0.55 10.58
C TYR A 971 23.77 -0.78 9.52
#